data_41cfa78b9b5c7ecf6d95e5a4866865e0
#
_entry.id   41cfa78b9b5c7ecf6d95e5a4866865e0
#
_cell.length_a   1.000
_cell.length_b   1.000
_cell.length_c   1.000
_cell.angle_alpha   90.00
_cell.angle_beta   90.00
_cell.angle_gamma   90.00
#
_symmetry.space_group_name_H-M   'P 1'
#
loop_
_entity.id
_entity.type
_entity.pdbx_description
1 polymer ?
#
loop_
_entity_poly.entity_id
_entity_poly.type
_entity_poly.pdbx_seq_one_letter_code
_entity_poly.pdbx_strand_id
1 'polypeptide(L)'
;MKDGFIRVAAATPDLRVADPVFNREQTWKMMQEAASQDVKILVFPELGLTGYTCSDLFLQDTLTDQAKEELLWLLDASKDMDMLTFIGLPWMKDGKLYNVAAAIKDGELLGLVPKRHLPNYSEFYELRHFNSGPVKPDVVDWGERLIPFGSKILFRCTNIPELIVAAELCEDVWTMDPPSVSHAKAGATVIANCSASDETTGKAGYRETLIAGQSARLVCAYIYANAGEGESTQDLVFGGHDIIAENGNILAESERFKNGMITADIDLYRLKNERRRMTTCQPGAETEDYDYMDFTLNKTELTLKRYIDPAPFVPSNEKERTARCEEILTIQAMGLKKRLAHTGAKSAVVGISGGLDSTLALLVTARAFDMLGIPRENILSVTMPCFGTTDRTYNNAVTLTKKLGATLREVNIRKAVSTHFEDIGHDPAIHDVTYENSQARYRTLILMDLANKTNGMVIGTGDMSELALGWATYNGDHMSMYGVNASVPKTLVRHLVRYYADTCGDKALADVLNDVLDTPVSPELLPPEDGKISQKTEDLVGPYELHDFFLYYILRYGYHPAKIYRLAKIAFAGVYEDKVIYKWLNTFYRRFFAQQFKRSCLPDGPKVGSVAVSPRGDLRMPSDAARRIWMDEVEKLDPEEGR
;
A
#
# COMPACT_ATOMS: atom_id res chain seq x y z
N MET A 1 14.80 -7.89 11.91
CA MET A 1 14.25 -6.59 11.47
C MET A 1 14.95 -6.09 10.21
N LYS A 2 15.23 -7.04 9.35
CA LYS A 2 15.71 -6.76 8.00
C LYS A 2 14.59 -6.04 7.25
N ASP A 3 14.93 -5.07 6.44
CA ASP A 3 14.01 -4.30 5.59
C ASP A 3 12.94 -3.47 6.31
N GLY A 4 13.11 -3.19 7.63
CA GLY A 4 12.22 -2.35 8.42
C GLY A 4 10.96 -3.03 8.95
N PHE A 5 10.81 -4.34 8.81
CA PHE A 5 9.69 -5.08 9.40
C PHE A 5 9.97 -5.44 10.86
N ILE A 6 8.97 -5.20 11.72
CA ILE A 6 8.95 -5.67 13.10
C ILE A 6 7.61 -6.34 13.40
N ARG A 7 7.61 -7.37 14.23
CA ARG A 7 6.38 -8.02 14.71
C ARG A 7 5.89 -7.36 15.97
N VAL A 8 4.61 -7.03 15.98
CA VAL A 8 3.92 -6.44 17.13
C VAL A 8 2.71 -7.29 17.50
N ALA A 9 2.24 -7.17 18.74
CA ALA A 9 1.08 -7.90 19.22
C ALA A 9 0.17 -7.05 20.11
N ALA A 10 -1.12 -7.34 20.05
CA ALA A 10 -2.11 -6.97 21.05
C ALA A 10 -2.66 -8.26 21.67
N ALA A 11 -2.79 -8.31 22.98
CA ALA A 11 -3.13 -9.54 23.69
C ALA A 11 -4.16 -9.28 24.80
N THR A 12 -5.24 -10.05 24.78
CA THR A 12 -6.29 -10.09 25.81
C THR A 12 -6.17 -11.40 26.58
N PRO A 13 -5.53 -11.41 27.77
CA PRO A 13 -5.42 -12.60 28.61
C PRO A 13 -6.74 -12.98 29.28
N ASP A 14 -6.83 -14.24 29.72
CA ASP A 14 -7.87 -14.62 30.68
C ASP A 14 -7.70 -13.81 31.97
N LEU A 15 -8.81 -13.38 32.54
CA LEU A 15 -8.81 -12.44 33.64
C LEU A 15 -9.76 -12.85 34.77
N ARG A 16 -9.41 -12.50 36.00
CA ARG A 16 -10.30 -12.53 37.15
C ARG A 16 -10.27 -11.18 37.84
N VAL A 17 -11.44 -10.61 38.03
CA VAL A 17 -11.58 -9.29 38.69
C VAL A 17 -11.03 -9.36 40.12
N ALA A 18 -10.15 -8.41 40.47
CA ALA A 18 -9.49 -8.29 41.76
C ALA A 18 -8.61 -9.52 42.17
N ASP A 19 -8.06 -10.25 41.19
CA ASP A 19 -7.10 -11.34 41.42
C ASP A 19 -5.78 -11.06 40.66
N PRO A 20 -4.93 -10.12 41.14
CA PRO A 20 -3.69 -9.75 40.45
C PRO A 20 -2.72 -10.91 40.24
N VAL A 21 -2.72 -11.91 41.14
CA VAL A 21 -1.85 -13.10 41.04
C VAL A 21 -2.25 -13.93 39.81
N PHE A 22 -3.52 -14.26 39.67
CA PHE A 22 -4.03 -15.00 38.51
C PHE A 22 -3.78 -14.20 37.23
N ASN A 23 -4.08 -12.90 37.23
CA ASN A 23 -3.95 -12.04 36.05
C ASN A 23 -2.48 -11.91 35.61
N ARG A 24 -1.53 -11.84 36.54
CA ARG A 24 -0.09 -11.88 36.28
C ARG A 24 0.32 -13.20 35.63
N GLU A 25 -0.21 -14.35 36.10
CA GLU A 25 0.09 -15.65 35.50
C GLU A 25 -0.35 -15.73 34.04
N GLN A 26 -1.54 -15.23 33.73
CA GLN A 26 -2.04 -15.20 32.34
C GLN A 26 -1.26 -14.19 31.48
N THR A 27 -0.94 -13.01 32.00
CA THR A 27 -0.09 -12.01 31.34
C THR A 27 1.28 -12.61 31.02
N TRP A 28 1.92 -13.27 31.99
CA TRP A 28 3.22 -13.91 31.80
C TRP A 28 3.19 -15.00 30.72
N LYS A 29 2.17 -15.84 30.72
CA LYS A 29 1.98 -16.88 29.68
C LYS A 29 1.91 -16.27 28.28
N MET A 30 1.17 -15.18 28.10
CA MET A 30 1.10 -14.47 26.81
C MET A 30 2.40 -13.77 26.45
N MET A 31 3.13 -13.22 27.42
CA MET A 31 4.48 -12.67 27.17
C MET A 31 5.43 -13.74 26.63
N GLN A 32 5.41 -14.94 27.20
CA GLN A 32 6.22 -16.07 26.72
C GLN A 32 5.80 -16.50 25.30
N GLU A 33 4.51 -16.57 25.03
CA GLU A 33 3.99 -16.89 23.71
C GLU A 33 4.41 -15.82 22.67
N ALA A 34 4.27 -14.54 23.01
CA ALA A 34 4.70 -13.44 22.16
C ALA A 34 6.20 -13.48 21.85
N ALA A 35 7.03 -13.72 22.86
CA ALA A 35 8.47 -13.86 22.71
C ALA A 35 8.83 -15.04 21.78
N SER A 36 8.14 -16.17 21.90
CA SER A 36 8.33 -17.34 21.02
C SER A 36 8.00 -17.07 19.55
N GLN A 37 7.21 -16.02 19.27
CA GLN A 37 6.83 -15.58 17.93
C GLN A 37 7.66 -14.39 17.43
N ASP A 38 8.76 -14.02 18.09
CA ASP A 38 9.60 -12.85 17.75
C ASP A 38 8.86 -11.50 17.84
N VAL A 39 7.84 -11.39 18.69
CA VAL A 39 7.17 -10.12 18.96
C VAL A 39 8.15 -9.14 19.62
N LYS A 40 8.15 -7.89 19.19
CA LYS A 40 9.03 -6.83 19.68
C LYS A 40 8.30 -5.72 20.45
N ILE A 41 7.00 -5.59 20.24
CA ILE A 41 6.12 -4.70 20.99
C ILE A 41 4.86 -5.49 21.33
N LEU A 42 4.53 -5.56 22.62
CA LEU A 42 3.35 -6.23 23.12
C LEU A 42 2.52 -5.26 23.95
N VAL A 43 1.22 -5.20 23.68
CA VAL A 43 0.28 -4.33 24.40
C VAL A 43 -0.79 -5.18 25.04
N PHE A 44 -1.04 -4.95 26.33
CA PHE A 44 -2.09 -5.55 27.12
C PHE A 44 -3.23 -4.56 27.40
N PRO A 45 -4.41 -5.03 27.86
CA PRO A 45 -5.54 -4.17 28.18
C PRO A 45 -5.26 -3.21 29.34
N GLU A 46 -6.08 -2.17 29.41
CA GLU A 46 -6.17 -1.23 30.50
C GLU A 46 -6.51 -1.96 31.82
N LEU A 47 -5.79 -1.61 32.92
CA LEU A 47 -5.96 -2.21 34.24
C LEU A 47 -5.90 -3.76 34.26
N GLY A 48 -5.21 -4.36 33.29
CA GLY A 48 -5.19 -5.81 33.07
C GLY A 48 -4.64 -6.63 34.26
N LEU A 49 -3.83 -6.04 35.13
CA LEU A 49 -3.38 -6.76 36.35
C LEU A 49 -4.45 -6.87 37.45
N THR A 50 -5.47 -6.02 37.45
CA THR A 50 -6.55 -6.05 38.44
C THR A 50 -7.90 -6.45 37.85
N GLY A 51 -8.11 -6.18 36.58
CA GLY A 51 -9.40 -6.02 35.93
C GLY A 51 -9.85 -4.55 35.99
N TYR A 52 -10.48 -4.10 34.91
CA TYR A 52 -11.05 -2.75 34.80
C TYR A 52 -12.26 -2.55 35.72
N THR A 53 -13.04 -3.60 35.93
CA THR A 53 -14.33 -3.56 36.63
C THR A 53 -14.25 -3.78 38.13
N CYS A 54 -13.10 -3.47 38.76
CA CYS A 54 -12.92 -3.57 40.22
C CYS A 54 -13.71 -2.54 41.05
N SER A 55 -14.23 -1.48 40.44
CA SER A 55 -15.06 -0.45 41.08
C SER A 55 -14.42 0.08 42.38
N ASP A 56 -15.15 0.20 43.47
CA ASP A 56 -14.65 0.74 44.74
C ASP A 56 -13.54 -0.11 45.40
N LEU A 57 -13.23 -1.29 44.92
CA LEU A 57 -12.06 -2.04 45.34
C LEU A 57 -10.74 -1.32 45.03
N PHE A 58 -10.72 -0.45 44.02
CA PHE A 58 -9.57 0.40 43.74
C PHE A 58 -9.21 1.38 44.91
N LEU A 59 -10.14 1.63 45.82
CA LEU A 59 -9.90 2.45 47.03
C LEU A 59 -9.27 1.64 48.18
N GLN A 60 -8.93 0.35 47.93
CA GLN A 60 -8.32 -0.50 48.95
C GLN A 60 -6.84 -0.76 48.62
N ASP A 61 -5.95 -0.36 49.53
CA ASP A 61 -4.49 -0.51 49.38
C ASP A 61 -4.09 -1.97 49.07
N THR A 62 -4.82 -2.93 49.68
CA THR A 62 -4.58 -4.36 49.41
C THR A 62 -4.57 -4.71 47.92
N LEU A 63 -5.49 -4.12 47.11
CA LEU A 63 -5.56 -4.39 45.68
C LEU A 63 -4.43 -3.67 44.92
N THR A 64 -4.20 -2.40 45.23
CA THR A 64 -3.20 -1.58 44.54
C THR A 64 -1.78 -2.00 44.84
N ASP A 65 -1.50 -2.38 46.11
CA ASP A 65 -0.20 -2.88 46.53
C ASP A 65 0.10 -4.25 45.89
N GLN A 66 -0.90 -5.15 45.89
CA GLN A 66 -0.73 -6.44 45.22
C GLN A 66 -0.49 -6.28 43.69
N ALA A 67 -1.21 -5.37 43.02
CA ALA A 67 -0.96 -5.10 41.62
C ALA A 67 0.48 -4.62 41.32
N LYS A 68 1.02 -3.81 42.20
CA LYS A 68 2.42 -3.35 42.16
C LYS A 68 3.41 -4.51 42.40
N GLU A 69 3.13 -5.39 43.37
CA GLU A 69 3.96 -6.57 43.63
C GLU A 69 4.00 -7.51 42.41
N GLU A 70 2.86 -7.71 41.74
CA GLU A 70 2.80 -8.54 40.54
C GLU A 70 3.51 -7.91 39.34
N LEU A 71 3.53 -6.57 39.23
CA LEU A 71 4.37 -5.88 38.25
C LEU A 71 5.87 -6.13 38.54
N LEU A 72 6.29 -6.05 39.82
CA LEU A 72 7.67 -6.36 40.21
C LEU A 72 8.07 -7.79 39.86
N TRP A 73 7.16 -8.74 40.05
CA TRP A 73 7.37 -10.12 39.65
C TRP A 73 7.55 -10.24 38.13
N LEU A 74 6.72 -9.57 37.33
CA LEU A 74 6.83 -9.57 35.86
C LEU A 74 8.15 -8.95 35.39
N LEU A 75 8.61 -7.88 36.04
CA LEU A 75 9.92 -7.29 35.77
C LEU A 75 11.05 -8.29 35.98
N ASP A 76 11.06 -8.99 37.14
CA ASP A 76 12.09 -9.98 37.43
C ASP A 76 12.06 -11.16 36.44
N ALA A 77 10.87 -11.65 36.11
CA ALA A 77 10.67 -12.75 35.19
C ALA A 77 11.00 -12.39 33.72
N SER A 78 10.86 -11.13 33.32
CA SER A 78 11.08 -10.66 31.94
C SER A 78 12.52 -10.23 31.63
N LYS A 79 13.46 -10.45 32.53
CA LYS A 79 14.89 -10.28 32.25
C LYS A 79 15.29 -11.10 31.02
N ASP A 80 16.11 -10.51 30.18
CA ASP A 80 16.55 -11.07 28.88
C ASP A 80 15.43 -11.20 27.83
N MET A 81 14.21 -10.69 28.09
CA MET A 81 13.12 -10.72 27.11
C MET A 81 13.23 -9.54 26.13
N ASP A 82 13.53 -9.84 24.88
CA ASP A 82 13.78 -8.81 23.83
C ASP A 82 12.47 -8.23 23.25
N MET A 83 11.65 -7.65 24.12
CA MET A 83 10.32 -7.13 23.80
C MET A 83 9.96 -5.96 24.71
N LEU A 84 9.53 -4.83 24.12
CA LEU A 84 8.90 -3.72 24.86
C LEU A 84 7.44 -4.07 25.13
N THR A 85 7.04 -4.12 26.38
CA THR A 85 5.69 -4.54 26.80
C THR A 85 4.99 -3.43 27.57
N PHE A 86 3.71 -3.18 27.25
CA PHE A 86 2.83 -2.24 27.96
C PHE A 86 1.78 -3.01 28.75
N ILE A 87 1.73 -2.78 30.08
CA ILE A 87 0.86 -3.49 31.03
C ILE A 87 0.02 -2.48 31.79
N GLY A 88 -1.31 -2.65 31.75
CA GLY A 88 -2.27 -1.78 32.46
C GLY A 88 -2.40 -2.16 33.95
N LEU A 89 -2.29 -1.16 34.86
CA LEU A 89 -2.48 -1.35 36.30
C LEU A 89 -2.86 -0.04 37.00
N PRO A 90 -3.47 -0.09 38.22
CA PRO A 90 -3.61 1.07 39.08
C PRO A 90 -2.27 1.44 39.71
N TRP A 91 -1.99 2.74 39.86
CA TRP A 91 -0.74 3.25 40.43
C TRP A 91 -0.96 4.38 41.40
N MET A 92 -0.49 4.21 42.66
CA MET A 92 -0.54 5.27 43.68
C MET A 92 0.69 6.16 43.56
N LYS A 93 0.47 7.48 43.44
CA LYS A 93 1.52 8.51 43.47
C LYS A 93 1.03 9.73 44.24
N ASP A 94 1.81 10.19 45.24
CA ASP A 94 1.55 11.39 46.02
C ASP A 94 0.12 11.43 46.64
N GLY A 95 -0.36 10.27 47.10
CA GLY A 95 -1.69 10.13 47.70
C GLY A 95 -2.85 10.18 46.70
N LYS A 96 -2.57 10.04 45.39
CA LYS A 96 -3.55 9.98 44.30
C LYS A 96 -3.40 8.71 43.52
N LEU A 97 -4.53 8.14 43.12
CA LEU A 97 -4.57 6.93 42.32
C LEU A 97 -4.67 7.30 40.83
N TYR A 98 -3.92 6.59 39.99
CA TYR A 98 -3.87 6.74 38.53
C TYR A 98 -4.06 5.39 37.84
N ASN A 99 -4.73 5.44 36.71
CA ASN A 99 -4.80 4.34 35.76
C ASN A 99 -3.61 4.47 34.79
N VAL A 100 -2.69 3.52 34.78
CA VAL A 100 -1.44 3.66 34.05
C VAL A 100 -1.15 2.48 33.13
N ALA A 101 -0.41 2.74 32.06
CA ALA A 101 0.33 1.74 31.29
C ALA A 101 1.80 1.75 31.74
N ALA A 102 2.29 0.65 32.30
CA ALA A 102 3.69 0.46 32.61
C ALA A 102 4.43 -0.06 31.38
N ALA A 103 5.45 0.67 30.92
CA ALA A 103 6.34 0.25 29.85
C ALA A 103 7.53 -0.52 30.44
N ILE A 104 7.63 -1.80 30.14
CA ILE A 104 8.71 -2.68 30.64
C ILE A 104 9.55 -3.25 29.49
N LYS A 105 10.85 -3.40 29.73
CA LYS A 105 11.79 -4.01 28.78
C LYS A 105 12.98 -4.61 29.54
N ASP A 106 13.27 -5.89 29.28
CA ASP A 106 14.49 -6.53 29.80
C ASP A 106 14.63 -6.45 31.32
N GLY A 107 13.53 -6.68 32.05
CA GLY A 107 13.48 -6.60 33.50
C GLY A 107 13.44 -5.18 34.05
N GLU A 108 13.42 -4.14 33.23
CA GLU A 108 13.39 -2.74 33.66
C GLU A 108 12.05 -2.06 33.41
N LEU A 109 11.61 -1.24 34.36
CA LEU A 109 10.52 -0.30 34.19
C LEU A 109 11.08 0.96 33.51
N LEU A 110 10.64 1.22 32.28
CA LEU A 110 11.10 2.37 31.48
C LEU A 110 10.26 3.63 31.75
N GLY A 111 8.99 3.48 32.08
CA GLY A 111 8.10 4.62 32.31
C GLY A 111 6.69 4.18 32.69
N LEU A 112 5.96 5.12 33.27
CA LEU A 112 4.54 4.96 33.62
C LEU A 112 3.74 6.03 32.88
N VAL A 113 2.86 5.60 32.00
CA VAL A 113 1.99 6.50 31.22
C VAL A 113 0.59 6.48 31.82
N PRO A 114 0.18 7.53 32.58
CA PRO A 114 -1.15 7.64 33.15
C PRO A 114 -2.16 8.09 32.09
N LYS A 115 -3.39 7.57 32.19
CA LYS A 115 -4.54 7.98 31.40
C LYS A 115 -4.79 9.48 31.54
N ARG A 116 -4.93 10.15 30.41
CA ARG A 116 -5.10 11.59 30.37
C ARG A 116 -6.57 12.01 30.49
N HIS A 117 -7.44 11.32 29.77
CA HIS A 117 -8.87 11.61 29.72
C HIS A 117 -9.65 10.50 30.41
N LEU A 118 -10.29 10.84 31.52
CA LEU A 118 -11.08 9.91 32.33
C LEU A 118 -12.55 10.02 31.93
N PRO A 119 -13.18 9.00 31.34
CA PRO A 119 -14.60 9.06 31.03
C PRO A 119 -15.42 9.07 32.34
N ASN A 120 -16.41 9.98 32.41
CA ASN A 120 -17.31 10.12 33.54
C ASN A 120 -18.71 10.48 33.05
N TYR A 121 -19.22 9.63 32.14
CA TYR A 121 -20.54 9.75 31.52
C TYR A 121 -21.09 8.35 31.19
N SER A 122 -22.43 8.25 31.06
CA SER A 122 -23.15 6.98 30.83
C SER A 122 -22.73 5.89 31.81
N GLU A 123 -22.20 4.80 31.34
CA GLU A 123 -21.70 3.64 32.12
C GLU A 123 -20.33 3.89 32.79
N PHE A 124 -19.62 4.96 32.42
CA PHE A 124 -18.27 5.23 32.92
C PHE A 124 -18.29 6.26 34.07
N TYR A 125 -17.54 5.98 35.14
CA TYR A 125 -17.34 6.87 36.29
C TYR A 125 -15.92 6.82 36.87
N GLU A 126 -14.92 6.83 35.99
CA GLU A 126 -13.51 6.71 36.37
C GLU A 126 -13.03 7.83 37.29
N LEU A 127 -13.60 9.05 37.20
CA LEU A 127 -13.27 10.16 38.14
C LEU A 127 -13.60 9.86 39.59
N ARG A 128 -14.39 8.82 39.89
CA ARG A 128 -14.63 8.35 41.24
C ARG A 128 -13.37 7.77 41.88
N HIS A 129 -12.52 7.12 41.08
CA HIS A 129 -11.38 6.35 41.56
C HIS A 129 -10.05 6.96 41.16
N PHE A 130 -9.93 7.49 39.94
CA PHE A 130 -8.67 7.88 39.33
C PHE A 130 -8.55 9.38 39.11
N ASN A 131 -7.31 9.84 39.01
CA ASN A 131 -6.94 11.20 38.65
C ASN A 131 -6.36 11.25 37.25
N SER A 132 -6.62 12.33 36.52
CA SER A 132 -6.00 12.58 35.22
C SER A 132 -4.47 12.67 35.35
N GLY A 133 -3.77 11.99 34.48
CA GLY A 133 -2.32 12.06 34.42
C GLY A 133 -1.78 13.44 34.05
N PRO A 134 -0.60 13.84 34.53
CA PRO A 134 0.04 15.08 34.12
C PRO A 134 0.42 15.00 32.63
N VAL A 135 0.32 16.15 31.93
CA VAL A 135 0.75 16.27 30.54
C VAL A 135 2.28 16.23 30.44
N LYS A 136 2.92 17.12 31.24
CA LYS A 136 4.37 17.14 31.36
C LYS A 136 4.79 16.03 32.32
N PRO A 137 5.77 15.20 31.91
CA PRO A 137 6.26 14.15 32.78
C PRO A 137 6.78 14.68 34.09
N ASP A 138 6.42 13.99 35.16
CA ASP A 138 6.98 14.04 36.50
C ASP A 138 7.78 12.75 36.72
N VAL A 139 8.28 12.51 37.90
CA VAL A 139 9.05 11.32 38.23
C VAL A 139 8.44 10.51 39.35
N VAL A 140 8.69 9.22 39.36
CA VAL A 140 8.40 8.28 40.43
C VAL A 140 9.73 7.72 40.94
N ASP A 141 9.88 7.72 42.27
CA ASP A 141 11.01 7.09 42.94
C ASP A 141 10.91 5.56 42.78
N TRP A 142 11.94 4.96 42.17
CA TRP A 142 12.05 3.53 41.91
C TRP A 142 13.37 2.98 42.46
N GLY A 143 13.58 3.23 43.75
CA GLY A 143 14.81 2.87 44.47
C GLY A 143 15.99 3.74 44.06
N GLU A 144 17.00 3.19 43.35
CA GLU A 144 18.15 3.97 42.90
C GLU A 144 17.90 4.80 41.65
N ARG A 145 16.71 4.73 41.05
CA ARG A 145 16.36 5.37 39.76
C ARG A 145 15.10 6.24 39.91
N LEU A 146 15.02 7.25 39.07
CA LEU A 146 13.79 8.04 38.87
C LEU A 146 13.18 7.58 37.53
N ILE A 147 11.91 7.19 37.55
CA ILE A 147 11.17 6.72 36.38
C ILE A 147 10.21 7.84 35.95
N PRO A 148 10.15 8.19 34.66
CA PRO A 148 9.22 9.20 34.19
C PRO A 148 7.77 8.74 34.32
N PHE A 149 6.92 9.69 34.76
CA PHE A 149 5.50 9.52 34.98
C PHE A 149 4.73 10.65 34.29
N GLY A 150 4.02 10.37 33.23
CA GLY A 150 3.27 11.38 32.47
C GLY A 150 2.85 10.89 31.08
N SER A 151 2.03 11.68 30.40
CA SER A 151 1.59 11.29 29.05
C SER A 151 2.65 11.55 27.97
N LYS A 152 3.54 12.52 28.13
CA LYS A 152 4.55 12.89 27.15
C LYS A 152 5.86 12.11 27.33
N ILE A 153 5.80 10.80 27.18
CA ILE A 153 6.98 9.91 27.19
C ILE A 153 7.11 9.22 25.83
N LEU A 154 8.32 9.27 25.25
CA LEU A 154 8.67 8.55 24.02
C LEU A 154 9.72 7.48 24.31
N PHE A 155 9.43 6.25 23.91
CA PHE A 155 10.34 5.10 24.00
C PHE A 155 11.06 4.94 22.65
N ARG A 156 12.37 5.26 22.61
CA ARG A 156 13.18 5.25 21.39
C ARG A 156 14.03 4.01 21.29
N CYS A 157 13.90 3.29 20.19
CA CYS A 157 14.82 2.20 19.89
C CYS A 157 16.11 2.75 19.25
N THR A 158 17.21 2.81 20.00
CA THR A 158 18.42 3.49 19.56
C THR A 158 19.13 2.81 18.39
N ASN A 159 18.99 1.51 18.24
CA ASN A 159 19.55 0.75 17.12
C ASN A 159 18.57 0.55 15.93
N ILE A 160 17.32 1.05 16.06
CA ILE A 160 16.31 1.11 14.99
C ILE A 160 15.69 2.51 15.03
N PRO A 161 16.33 3.52 14.45
CA PRO A 161 15.92 4.92 14.60
C PRO A 161 14.49 5.24 14.11
N GLU A 162 13.96 4.39 13.23
CA GLU A 162 12.58 4.50 12.75
C GLU A 162 11.53 4.01 13.76
N LEU A 163 11.94 3.35 14.85
CA LEU A 163 11.06 2.84 15.89
C LEU A 163 11.05 3.77 17.10
N ILE A 164 9.98 4.55 17.21
CA ILE A 164 9.68 5.40 18.37
C ILE A 164 8.25 5.07 18.79
N VAL A 165 8.09 4.59 20.03
CA VAL A 165 6.81 4.15 20.57
C VAL A 165 6.31 5.18 21.58
N ALA A 166 5.01 5.44 21.59
CA ALA A 166 4.31 6.16 22.64
C ALA A 166 3.07 5.40 23.07
N ALA A 167 2.57 5.66 24.26
CA ALA A 167 1.35 5.03 24.77
C ALA A 167 0.26 6.06 25.10
N GLU A 168 -0.98 5.64 24.94
CA GLU A 168 -2.19 6.30 25.43
C GLU A 168 -3.19 5.25 25.92
N LEU A 169 -4.19 5.62 26.68
CA LEU A 169 -5.10 4.66 27.30
C LEU A 169 -6.56 4.93 26.89
N CYS A 170 -7.20 3.93 26.33
CA CYS A 170 -8.63 3.79 26.08
C CYS A 170 -9.28 5.12 25.62
N GLU A 171 -9.98 5.83 26.50
CA GLU A 171 -10.68 7.08 26.24
C GLU A 171 -9.82 8.13 25.55
N ASP A 172 -8.52 8.11 25.76
CA ASP A 172 -7.61 9.08 25.16
C ASP A 172 -7.78 9.14 23.63
N VAL A 173 -8.01 8.02 22.95
CA VAL A 173 -8.22 7.99 21.49
C VAL A 173 -9.61 8.47 21.06
N TRP A 174 -10.60 8.45 21.96
CA TRP A 174 -11.98 8.84 21.65
C TRP A 174 -12.22 10.35 21.75
N THR A 175 -11.28 11.08 22.35
CA THR A 175 -11.38 12.54 22.52
C THR A 175 -11.14 13.29 21.22
N MET A 176 -11.51 14.59 21.19
CA MET A 176 -11.26 15.44 20.01
C MET A 176 -9.77 15.69 19.75
N ASP A 177 -8.95 15.70 20.80
CA ASP A 177 -7.50 15.91 20.73
C ASP A 177 -6.77 14.78 21.49
N PRO A 178 -6.64 13.61 20.87
CA PRO A 178 -5.95 12.47 21.47
C PRO A 178 -4.47 12.76 21.72
N PRO A 179 -3.87 12.28 22.82
CA PRO A 179 -2.42 12.40 23.07
C PRO A 179 -1.55 11.89 21.92
N SER A 180 -1.99 10.86 21.21
CA SER A 180 -1.30 10.32 20.02
C SER A 180 -1.04 11.35 18.93
N VAL A 181 -1.83 12.42 18.83
CA VAL A 181 -1.58 13.53 17.90
C VAL A 181 -0.27 14.23 18.25
N SER A 182 -0.10 14.63 19.52
CA SER A 182 1.15 15.22 20.00
C SER A 182 2.31 14.23 19.92
N HIS A 183 2.08 12.95 20.23
CA HIS A 183 3.10 11.91 20.14
C HIS A 183 3.63 11.74 18.71
N ALA A 184 2.74 11.70 17.70
CA ALA A 184 3.14 11.60 16.30
C ALA A 184 3.92 12.85 15.83
N LYS A 185 3.50 14.05 16.27
CA LYS A 185 4.23 15.30 16.03
C LYS A 185 5.61 15.32 16.70
N ALA A 186 5.73 14.72 17.87
CA ALA A 186 7.02 14.54 18.56
C ALA A 186 7.91 13.45 17.93
N GLY A 187 7.36 12.64 17.01
CA GLY A 187 8.11 11.66 16.24
C GLY A 187 7.69 10.20 16.42
N ALA A 188 6.72 9.89 17.28
CA ALA A 188 6.26 8.52 17.48
C ALA A 188 5.78 7.89 16.16
N THR A 189 6.26 6.69 15.88
CA THR A 189 5.88 5.90 14.69
C THR A 189 4.96 4.74 15.04
N VAL A 190 4.88 4.39 16.32
CA VAL A 190 4.01 3.35 16.85
C VAL A 190 3.28 3.90 18.07
N ILE A 191 1.96 3.73 18.12
CA ILE A 191 1.12 4.06 19.27
C ILE A 191 0.63 2.75 19.88
N ALA A 192 0.88 2.58 21.20
CA ALA A 192 0.34 1.51 22.02
C ALA A 192 -0.87 2.04 22.78
N ASN A 193 -2.02 1.38 22.68
CA ASN A 193 -3.22 1.76 23.43
C ASN A 193 -3.69 0.58 24.28
N CYS A 194 -3.57 0.73 25.60
CA CYS A 194 -4.16 -0.16 26.58
C CYS A 194 -5.61 0.25 26.80
N SER A 195 -6.57 -0.61 26.49
CA SER A 195 -7.98 -0.25 26.45
C SER A 195 -8.87 -1.21 27.25
N ALA A 196 -9.99 -0.67 27.75
CA ALA A 196 -11.10 -1.42 28.31
C ALA A 196 -12.41 -0.81 27.81
N SER A 197 -12.69 -1.01 26.54
CA SER A 197 -13.88 -0.52 25.87
C SER A 197 -14.92 -1.64 25.82
N ASP A 198 -16.07 -1.42 26.41
CA ASP A 198 -17.21 -2.33 26.41
C ASP A 198 -17.80 -2.54 25.02
N GLU A 199 -18.66 -3.54 24.89
CA GLU A 199 -19.37 -3.86 23.65
C GLU A 199 -20.83 -3.44 23.72
N THR A 200 -21.21 -2.59 22.76
CA THR A 200 -22.60 -2.30 22.42
C THR A 200 -22.81 -2.52 20.93
N THR A 201 -24.08 -2.70 20.52
CA THR A 201 -24.39 -2.96 19.11
C THR A 201 -23.88 -1.84 18.21
N GLY A 202 -23.01 -2.17 17.25
CA GLY A 202 -22.42 -1.22 16.30
C GLY A 202 -21.13 -0.55 16.74
N LYS A 203 -20.73 -0.64 18.02
CA LYS A 203 -19.52 0.01 18.55
C LYS A 203 -18.24 -0.57 17.94
N ALA A 204 -18.21 -1.85 17.59
CA ALA A 204 -17.05 -2.48 16.95
C ALA A 204 -16.68 -1.79 15.64
N GLY A 205 -17.63 -1.61 14.70
CA GLY A 205 -17.36 -0.91 13.43
C GLY A 205 -16.94 0.55 13.60
N TYR A 206 -17.45 1.23 14.64
CA TYR A 206 -16.99 2.56 14.99
C TYR A 206 -15.54 2.53 15.49
N ARG A 207 -15.18 1.57 16.34
CA ARG A 207 -13.81 1.35 16.85
C ARG A 207 -12.83 1.08 15.73
N GLU A 208 -13.17 0.19 14.79
CA GLU A 208 -12.39 -0.08 13.57
C GLU A 208 -12.12 1.21 12.78
N THR A 209 -13.18 1.98 12.52
CA THR A 209 -13.08 3.26 11.79
C THR A 209 -12.20 4.26 12.53
N LEU A 210 -12.33 4.36 13.85
CA LEU A 210 -11.57 5.26 14.70
C LEU A 210 -10.08 4.91 14.68
N ILE A 211 -9.73 3.65 14.93
CA ILE A 211 -8.34 3.19 15.01
C ILE A 211 -7.66 3.26 13.63
N ALA A 212 -8.32 2.79 12.56
CA ALA A 212 -7.82 2.92 11.21
C ALA A 212 -7.64 4.39 10.81
N GLY A 213 -8.64 5.24 11.10
CA GLY A 213 -8.59 6.68 10.83
C GLY A 213 -7.47 7.40 11.58
N GLN A 214 -7.26 7.07 12.87
CA GLN A 214 -6.18 7.64 13.68
C GLN A 214 -4.80 7.22 13.14
N SER A 215 -4.63 5.94 12.85
CA SER A 215 -3.42 5.40 12.21
C SER A 215 -3.09 6.10 10.88
N ALA A 216 -4.10 6.31 10.03
CA ALA A 216 -3.96 7.01 8.75
C ALA A 216 -3.56 8.48 8.92
N ARG A 217 -4.27 9.20 9.78
CA ARG A 217 -4.05 10.64 10.03
C ARG A 217 -2.65 10.92 10.57
N LEU A 218 -2.16 10.06 11.45
CA LEU A 218 -0.85 10.20 12.09
C LEU A 218 0.30 9.54 11.32
N VAL A 219 -0.01 8.81 10.25
CA VAL A 219 0.96 8.00 9.49
C VAL A 219 1.79 7.15 10.43
N CYS A 220 1.14 6.33 11.25
CA CYS A 220 1.77 5.49 12.27
C CYS A 220 1.20 4.06 12.24
N ALA A 221 1.88 3.14 12.94
CA ALA A 221 1.25 1.91 13.38
C ALA A 221 0.50 2.18 14.69
N TYR A 222 -0.65 1.55 14.86
CA TYR A 222 -1.50 1.67 16.05
C TYR A 222 -1.84 0.28 16.57
N ILE A 223 -1.49 0.00 17.82
CA ILE A 223 -1.71 -1.29 18.49
C ILE A 223 -2.72 -1.05 19.60
N TYR A 224 -3.91 -1.58 19.44
CA TYR A 224 -5.03 -1.43 20.36
C TYR A 224 -5.34 -2.77 21.00
N ALA A 225 -5.12 -2.91 22.32
CA ALA A 225 -5.44 -4.09 23.10
C ALA A 225 -6.63 -3.80 24.01
N ASN A 226 -7.68 -4.62 23.95
CA ASN A 226 -8.94 -4.36 24.63
C ASN A 226 -9.25 -5.41 25.70
N ALA A 227 -9.89 -5.00 26.79
CA ALA A 227 -10.39 -5.94 27.80
C ALA A 227 -11.41 -6.93 27.19
N GLY A 228 -11.41 -8.16 27.68
CA GLY A 228 -12.22 -9.25 27.18
C GLY A 228 -13.00 -10.00 28.23
N GLU A 229 -13.20 -11.30 27.99
CA GLU A 229 -13.87 -12.19 28.91
C GLU A 229 -13.11 -12.28 30.24
N GLY A 230 -13.85 -12.22 31.34
CA GLY A 230 -13.33 -12.23 32.71
C GLY A 230 -13.58 -10.95 33.48
N GLU A 231 -13.89 -9.85 32.80
CA GLU A 231 -14.37 -8.64 33.45
C GLU A 231 -15.79 -8.84 34.04
N SER A 232 -16.15 -8.05 35.06
CA SER A 232 -17.48 -8.13 35.65
C SER A 232 -18.56 -7.70 34.65
N THR A 233 -19.64 -8.47 34.60
CA THR A 233 -20.77 -8.23 33.71
C THR A 233 -21.97 -7.60 34.43
N GLN A 234 -21.75 -6.64 35.33
CA GLN A 234 -22.85 -5.94 35.98
C GLN A 234 -23.81 -5.33 34.95
N ASP A 235 -23.36 -4.31 34.25
CA ASP A 235 -24.12 -3.65 33.17
C ASP A 235 -23.36 -3.70 31.83
N LEU A 236 -22.10 -4.14 31.80
CA LEU A 236 -21.20 -4.09 30.66
C LEU A 236 -20.70 -5.48 30.26
N VAL A 237 -20.42 -5.65 28.97
CA VAL A 237 -19.73 -6.83 28.43
C VAL A 237 -18.50 -6.34 27.66
N PHE A 238 -17.38 -7.00 27.84
CA PHE A 238 -16.12 -6.70 27.15
C PHE A 238 -15.83 -7.79 26.12
N GLY A 239 -15.41 -7.38 24.92
CA GLY A 239 -15.32 -8.27 23.78
C GLY A 239 -13.92 -8.73 23.38
N GLY A 240 -12.87 -8.22 24.02
CA GLY A 240 -11.50 -8.54 23.61
C GLY A 240 -11.20 -8.14 22.17
N HIS A 241 -11.77 -7.01 21.71
CA HIS A 241 -11.62 -6.54 20.33
C HIS A 241 -10.29 -5.82 20.12
N ASP A 242 -9.25 -6.60 19.89
CA ASP A 242 -7.90 -6.11 19.60
C ASP A 242 -7.76 -5.73 18.12
N ILE A 243 -7.03 -4.64 17.84
CA ILE A 243 -6.82 -4.15 16.47
C ILE A 243 -5.36 -3.70 16.29
N ILE A 244 -4.72 -4.15 15.22
CA ILE A 244 -3.42 -3.63 14.79
C ILE A 244 -3.60 -2.97 13.41
N ALA A 245 -3.34 -1.66 13.34
CA ALA A 245 -3.46 -0.88 12.12
C ALA A 245 -2.12 -0.24 11.73
N GLU A 246 -1.89 -0.03 10.43
CA GLU A 246 -0.72 0.66 9.87
C GLU A 246 -1.17 1.62 8.76
N ASN A 247 -0.98 2.91 8.98
CA ASN A 247 -1.31 3.94 8.00
C ASN A 247 -2.69 3.74 7.34
N GLY A 248 -3.71 3.51 8.18
CA GLY A 248 -5.10 3.35 7.78
C GLY A 248 -5.54 1.94 7.37
N ASN A 249 -4.62 0.99 7.28
CA ASN A 249 -4.97 -0.39 6.97
C ASN A 249 -4.96 -1.23 8.25
N ILE A 250 -6.04 -1.95 8.51
CA ILE A 250 -6.09 -2.97 9.56
C ILE A 250 -5.26 -4.16 9.07
N LEU A 251 -4.22 -4.51 9.82
CA LEU A 251 -3.32 -5.63 9.53
C LEU A 251 -3.77 -6.91 10.24
N ALA A 252 -4.30 -6.77 11.44
CA ALA A 252 -4.86 -7.87 12.22
C ALA A 252 -5.98 -7.34 13.12
N GLU A 253 -6.97 -8.18 13.34
CA GLU A 253 -8.15 -7.95 14.16
C GLU A 253 -8.52 -9.25 14.88
N SER A 254 -8.87 -9.18 16.18
CA SER A 254 -9.28 -10.34 16.93
C SER A 254 -10.73 -10.73 16.65
N GLU A 255 -11.06 -11.99 16.82
CA GLU A 255 -12.45 -12.42 16.89
C GLU A 255 -13.04 -11.95 18.23
N ARG A 256 -14.12 -11.16 18.16
CA ARG A 256 -14.79 -10.62 19.35
C ARG A 256 -15.36 -11.74 20.23
N PHE A 257 -15.40 -11.46 21.53
CA PHE A 257 -15.87 -12.36 22.59
C PHE A 257 -15.01 -13.61 22.75
N LYS A 258 -13.73 -13.49 22.41
CA LYS A 258 -12.69 -14.48 22.62
C LYS A 258 -11.42 -13.79 23.10
N ASN A 259 -10.86 -14.28 24.21
CA ASN A 259 -9.54 -13.89 24.63
C ASN A 259 -8.46 -14.52 23.74
N GLY A 260 -7.31 -13.88 23.62
CA GLY A 260 -6.21 -14.35 22.79
C GLY A 260 -5.21 -13.28 22.44
N MET A 261 -4.38 -13.56 21.46
CA MET A 261 -3.35 -12.64 20.97
C MET A 261 -3.40 -12.57 19.44
N ILE A 262 -3.39 -11.36 18.91
CA ILE A 262 -3.17 -11.11 17.49
C ILE A 262 -1.77 -10.56 17.26
N THR A 263 -1.18 -10.92 16.12
CA THR A 263 0.15 -10.43 15.71
C THR A 263 0.11 -9.86 14.32
N ALA A 264 0.93 -8.85 14.07
CA ALA A 264 1.14 -8.30 12.73
C ALA A 264 2.60 -7.87 12.53
N ASP A 265 3.06 -7.94 11.28
CA ASP A 265 4.37 -7.44 10.88
C ASP A 265 4.19 -6.02 10.32
N ILE A 266 4.55 -4.99 11.09
CA ILE A 266 4.48 -3.58 10.65
C ILE A 266 5.73 -3.19 9.86
N ASP A 267 5.59 -2.26 8.92
CA ASP A 267 6.66 -1.80 8.04
C ASP A 267 7.08 -0.35 8.37
N LEU A 268 8.09 -0.20 9.20
CA LEU A 268 8.63 1.11 9.60
C LEU A 268 9.16 1.92 8.40
N TYR A 269 9.72 1.25 7.37
CA TYR A 269 10.21 1.95 6.19
C TYR A 269 9.08 2.49 5.32
N ARG A 270 7.93 1.82 5.29
CA ARG A 270 6.71 2.36 4.69
C ARG A 270 6.28 3.64 5.39
N LEU A 271 6.18 3.62 6.72
CA LEU A 271 5.79 4.79 7.52
C LEU A 271 6.76 5.96 7.32
N LYS A 272 8.08 5.69 7.38
CA LYS A 272 9.13 6.68 7.12
C LYS A 272 8.98 7.31 5.73
N ASN A 273 8.75 6.51 4.70
CA ASN A 273 8.63 7.00 3.33
C ASN A 273 7.36 7.84 3.13
N GLU A 274 6.22 7.40 3.69
CA GLU A 274 4.98 8.17 3.65
C GLU A 274 5.14 9.54 4.32
N ARG A 275 5.70 9.59 5.53
CA ARG A 275 5.98 10.85 6.23
C ARG A 275 6.91 11.76 5.46
N ARG A 276 7.97 11.21 4.83
CA ARG A 276 8.92 11.98 4.01
C ARG A 276 8.25 12.61 2.77
N ARG A 277 7.26 11.94 2.19
CA ARG A 277 6.52 12.44 1.01
C ARG A 277 5.46 13.47 1.36
N MET A 278 4.90 13.39 2.54
CA MET A 278 3.88 14.32 3.04
C MET A 278 4.55 15.54 3.66
N THR A 279 4.73 16.61 2.90
CA THR A 279 5.39 17.86 3.37
C THR A 279 4.64 18.53 4.52
N THR A 280 3.37 18.20 4.73
CA THR A 280 2.55 18.64 5.86
C THR A 280 2.72 17.78 7.11
N CYS A 281 3.36 16.60 7.00
CA CYS A 281 3.72 15.75 8.11
C CYS A 281 5.15 16.12 8.56
N GLN A 282 5.28 16.80 9.70
CA GLN A 282 6.56 17.28 10.22
C GLN A 282 6.84 16.64 11.60
N PRO A 283 7.26 15.37 11.65
CA PRO A 283 7.61 14.72 12.92
C PRO A 283 8.83 15.40 13.54
N GLY A 284 8.82 15.54 14.87
CA GLY A 284 9.86 16.23 15.63
C GLY A 284 9.67 17.76 15.75
N ALA A 285 8.54 18.29 15.25
CA ALA A 285 8.22 19.72 15.38
C ALA A 285 7.77 20.13 16.80
N GLU A 286 7.22 19.21 17.58
CA GLU A 286 6.71 19.45 18.93
C GLU A 286 7.39 18.47 19.90
N THR A 287 8.64 18.75 20.29
CA THR A 287 9.40 17.89 21.22
C THR A 287 9.51 18.50 22.63
N GLU A 288 9.00 19.70 22.83
CA GLU A 288 8.99 20.35 24.14
C GLU A 288 8.17 19.54 25.15
N ASP A 289 8.70 19.46 26.36
CA ASP A 289 8.10 18.71 27.47
C ASP A 289 8.03 17.18 27.30
N TYR A 290 8.73 16.58 26.32
CA TYR A 290 8.83 15.13 26.20
C TYR A 290 10.05 14.57 26.92
N ASP A 291 9.83 13.49 27.69
CA ASP A 291 10.90 12.63 28.17
C ASP A 291 11.16 11.49 27.17
N TYR A 292 12.44 11.13 27.03
CA TYR A 292 12.87 10.09 26.11
C TYR A 292 13.50 8.94 26.91
N MET A 293 12.93 7.75 26.75
CA MET A 293 13.46 6.51 27.31
C MET A 293 14.04 5.66 26.20
N ASP A 294 15.34 5.45 26.25
CA ASP A 294 16.06 4.73 25.23
C ASP A 294 16.10 3.22 25.53
N PHE A 295 15.92 2.41 24.50
CA PHE A 295 16.04 0.95 24.59
C PHE A 295 16.66 0.39 23.29
N THR A 296 17.01 -0.90 23.30
CA THR A 296 17.53 -1.62 22.14
C THR A 296 16.71 -2.89 21.89
N LEU A 297 16.73 -3.37 20.65
CA LEU A 297 16.16 -4.65 20.25
C LEU A 297 17.16 -5.44 19.41
N ASN A 298 17.15 -6.75 19.54
CA ASN A 298 17.94 -7.63 18.69
C ASN A 298 17.37 -7.61 17.26
N LYS A 299 18.23 -7.35 16.27
CA LYS A 299 17.84 -7.35 14.85
C LYS A 299 17.75 -8.79 14.34
N THR A 300 16.55 -9.35 14.34
CA THR A 300 16.26 -10.67 13.78
C THR A 300 15.68 -10.56 12.37
N GLU A 301 15.93 -11.55 11.53
CA GLU A 301 15.24 -11.70 10.24
C GLU A 301 13.92 -12.44 10.48
N LEU A 302 12.79 -11.74 10.22
CA LEU A 302 11.46 -12.32 10.39
C LEU A 302 11.05 -13.13 9.16
N THR A 303 10.46 -14.31 9.39
CA THR A 303 9.56 -14.92 8.40
C THR A 303 8.24 -14.13 8.43
N LEU A 304 7.97 -13.36 7.38
CA LEU A 304 6.81 -12.48 7.34
C LEU A 304 5.51 -13.28 7.31
N LYS A 305 4.59 -12.92 8.20
CA LYS A 305 3.19 -13.40 8.20
C LYS A 305 2.25 -12.46 7.42
N ARG A 306 2.76 -11.28 7.05
CA ARG A 306 2.02 -10.26 6.31
C ARG A 306 1.73 -10.74 4.88
N TYR A 307 0.47 -10.60 4.45
CA TYR A 307 0.11 -10.81 3.05
C TYR A 307 0.78 -9.76 2.17
N ILE A 308 1.45 -10.21 1.12
CA ILE A 308 2.06 -9.36 0.09
C ILE A 308 1.31 -9.63 -1.21
N ASP A 309 0.57 -8.61 -1.66
CA ASP A 309 -0.25 -8.72 -2.87
C ASP A 309 0.63 -8.80 -4.13
N PRO A 310 0.55 -9.88 -4.93
CA PRO A 310 1.29 -9.99 -6.18
C PRO A 310 0.79 -9.03 -7.26
N ALA A 311 -0.44 -8.52 -7.15
CA ALA A 311 -1.07 -7.62 -8.12
C ALA A 311 -1.51 -6.28 -7.49
N PRO A 312 -0.58 -5.47 -6.93
CA PRO A 312 -0.89 -4.35 -6.05
C PRO A 312 -1.68 -3.20 -6.70
N PHE A 313 -1.83 -3.22 -8.02
CA PHE A 313 -2.65 -2.26 -8.77
C PHE A 313 -4.07 -2.75 -9.04
N VAL A 314 -4.30 -4.05 -8.91
CA VAL A 314 -5.60 -4.67 -9.23
C VAL A 314 -6.46 -4.74 -7.98
N PRO A 315 -7.74 -4.33 -8.03
CA PRO A 315 -8.64 -4.49 -6.90
C PRO A 315 -8.79 -5.97 -6.51
N SER A 316 -8.35 -6.33 -5.31
CA SER A 316 -8.40 -7.70 -4.78
C SER A 316 -9.76 -8.06 -4.16
N ASN A 317 -10.55 -7.07 -3.75
CA ASN A 317 -11.85 -7.28 -3.12
C ASN A 317 -12.96 -7.35 -4.19
N GLU A 318 -13.54 -8.52 -4.39
CA GLU A 318 -14.62 -8.72 -5.36
C GLU A 318 -15.84 -7.84 -5.10
N LYS A 319 -16.17 -7.56 -3.83
CA LYS A 319 -17.32 -6.70 -3.47
C LYS A 319 -17.11 -5.24 -3.93
N GLU A 320 -15.87 -4.79 -3.97
CA GLU A 320 -15.49 -3.44 -4.40
C GLU A 320 -15.10 -3.36 -5.87
N ARG A 321 -14.92 -4.51 -6.54
CA ARG A 321 -14.40 -4.59 -7.92
C ARG A 321 -15.19 -3.68 -8.87
N THR A 322 -16.51 -3.76 -8.84
CA THR A 322 -17.37 -2.94 -9.70
C THR A 322 -17.18 -1.45 -9.43
N ALA A 323 -17.25 -1.04 -8.16
CA ALA A 323 -17.11 0.37 -7.79
C ALA A 323 -15.74 0.93 -8.23
N ARG A 324 -14.66 0.19 -7.99
CA ARG A 324 -13.29 0.62 -8.35
C ARG A 324 -13.04 0.61 -9.86
N CYS A 325 -13.51 -0.40 -10.59
CA CYS A 325 -13.37 -0.42 -12.04
C CYS A 325 -14.14 0.73 -12.70
N GLU A 326 -15.38 0.99 -12.26
CA GLU A 326 -16.18 2.12 -12.73
C GLU A 326 -15.53 3.48 -12.40
N GLU A 327 -14.96 3.63 -11.21
CA GLU A 327 -14.22 4.83 -10.82
C GLU A 327 -13.02 5.06 -11.74
N ILE A 328 -12.19 4.04 -11.99
CA ILE A 328 -11.02 4.14 -12.86
C ILE A 328 -11.43 4.53 -14.28
N LEU A 329 -12.37 3.80 -14.88
CA LEU A 329 -12.87 4.08 -16.23
C LEU A 329 -13.49 5.48 -16.33
N THR A 330 -14.16 5.93 -15.27
CA THR A 330 -14.73 7.27 -15.19
C THR A 330 -13.64 8.34 -15.12
N ILE A 331 -12.62 8.16 -14.30
CA ILE A 331 -11.47 9.10 -14.22
C ILE A 331 -10.80 9.23 -15.60
N GLN A 332 -10.53 8.10 -16.28
CA GLN A 332 -9.96 8.12 -17.63
C GLN A 332 -10.86 8.88 -18.62
N ALA A 333 -12.15 8.55 -18.66
CA ALA A 333 -13.11 9.17 -19.57
C ALA A 333 -13.32 10.67 -19.28
N MET A 334 -13.38 11.07 -18.01
CA MET A 334 -13.53 12.48 -17.62
C MET A 334 -12.30 13.32 -18.00
N GLY A 335 -11.10 12.78 -17.88
CA GLY A 335 -9.89 13.44 -18.35
C GLY A 335 -9.94 13.71 -19.86
N LEU A 336 -10.28 12.69 -20.65
CA LEU A 336 -10.44 12.82 -22.10
C LEU A 336 -11.60 13.75 -22.48
N LYS A 337 -12.76 13.61 -21.84
CA LYS A 337 -13.93 14.47 -22.01
C LYS A 337 -13.56 15.96 -21.88
N LYS A 338 -12.84 16.30 -20.81
CA LYS A 338 -12.42 17.69 -20.57
C LYS A 338 -11.50 18.20 -21.69
N ARG A 339 -10.57 17.36 -22.16
CA ARG A 339 -9.61 17.71 -23.21
C ARG A 339 -10.34 17.94 -24.54
N LEU A 340 -11.21 17.03 -24.94
CA LEU A 340 -12.03 17.14 -26.16
C LEU A 340 -12.91 18.41 -26.14
N ALA A 341 -13.60 18.65 -25.05
CA ALA A 341 -14.44 19.82 -24.89
C ALA A 341 -13.64 21.13 -24.95
N HIS A 342 -12.46 21.18 -24.31
CA HIS A 342 -11.61 22.37 -24.28
C HIS A 342 -11.04 22.73 -25.68
N THR A 343 -10.59 21.72 -26.42
CA THR A 343 -10.00 21.93 -27.75
C THR A 343 -11.05 22.11 -28.84
N GLY A 344 -12.32 21.81 -28.57
CA GLY A 344 -13.39 21.81 -29.58
C GLY A 344 -13.19 20.73 -30.65
N ALA A 345 -12.42 19.68 -30.35
CA ALA A 345 -12.17 18.58 -31.27
C ALA A 345 -13.48 17.90 -31.67
N LYS A 346 -13.64 17.67 -32.99
CA LYS A 346 -14.85 17.05 -33.54
C LYS A 346 -14.78 15.54 -33.63
N SER A 347 -13.57 14.99 -33.60
CA SER A 347 -13.31 13.55 -33.68
C SER A 347 -12.20 13.14 -32.71
N ALA A 348 -12.12 11.85 -32.44
CA ALA A 348 -10.98 11.20 -31.79
C ALA A 348 -10.39 10.16 -32.74
N VAL A 349 -9.09 10.14 -32.89
CA VAL A 349 -8.38 9.18 -33.74
C VAL A 349 -7.63 8.21 -32.84
N VAL A 350 -7.96 6.91 -32.97
CA VAL A 350 -7.38 5.82 -32.17
C VAL A 350 -6.73 4.82 -33.11
N GLY A 351 -5.44 4.57 -32.93
CA GLY A 351 -4.77 3.45 -33.61
C GLY A 351 -5.23 2.13 -32.96
N ILE A 352 -5.96 1.30 -33.70
CA ILE A 352 -6.48 0.03 -33.19
C ILE A 352 -5.67 -1.15 -33.75
N SER A 353 -4.90 -1.81 -32.87
CA SER A 353 -4.12 -3.01 -33.23
C SER A 353 -4.92 -4.30 -33.01
N GLY A 354 -5.97 -4.27 -32.19
CA GLY A 354 -6.67 -5.45 -31.72
C GLY A 354 -6.04 -6.05 -30.45
N GLY A 355 -5.06 -5.37 -29.84
CA GLY A 355 -4.45 -5.73 -28.56
C GLY A 355 -5.12 -5.00 -27.38
N LEU A 356 -4.71 -5.36 -26.15
CA LEU A 356 -5.31 -4.91 -24.88
C LEU A 356 -5.36 -3.39 -24.74
N ASP A 357 -4.25 -2.70 -25.00
CA ASP A 357 -4.11 -1.27 -24.71
C ASP A 357 -4.98 -0.42 -25.63
N SER A 358 -4.95 -0.73 -26.93
CA SER A 358 -5.81 -0.05 -27.91
C SER A 358 -7.29 -0.34 -27.67
N THR A 359 -7.61 -1.54 -27.17
CA THR A 359 -8.97 -1.92 -26.77
C THR A 359 -9.45 -1.05 -25.61
N LEU A 360 -8.67 -0.96 -24.52
CA LEU A 360 -9.05 -0.11 -23.37
C LEU A 360 -9.16 1.36 -23.78
N ALA A 361 -8.22 1.86 -24.59
CA ALA A 361 -8.27 3.24 -25.07
C ALA A 361 -9.54 3.55 -25.89
N LEU A 362 -9.98 2.60 -26.72
CA LEU A 362 -11.23 2.74 -27.50
C LEU A 362 -12.47 2.71 -26.60
N LEU A 363 -12.52 1.81 -25.59
CA LEU A 363 -13.62 1.75 -24.62
C LEU A 363 -13.74 3.07 -23.83
N VAL A 364 -12.62 3.61 -23.35
CA VAL A 364 -12.58 4.91 -22.64
C VAL A 364 -13.01 6.05 -23.56
N THR A 365 -12.57 6.02 -24.83
CA THR A 365 -12.94 7.05 -25.80
C THR A 365 -14.43 7.03 -26.10
N ALA A 366 -15.03 5.85 -26.31
CA ALA A 366 -16.48 5.71 -26.48
C ALA A 366 -17.26 6.27 -25.29
N ARG A 367 -16.81 5.95 -24.06
CA ARG A 367 -17.42 6.49 -22.84
C ARG A 367 -17.32 8.02 -22.74
N ALA A 368 -16.18 8.61 -23.13
CA ALA A 368 -16.01 10.07 -23.14
C ALA A 368 -16.94 10.74 -24.16
N PHE A 369 -17.14 10.12 -25.33
CA PHE A 369 -18.05 10.60 -26.36
C PHE A 369 -19.51 10.56 -25.91
N ASP A 370 -19.92 9.45 -25.28
CA ASP A 370 -21.26 9.34 -24.69
C ASP A 370 -21.52 10.45 -23.65
N MET A 371 -20.53 10.71 -22.78
CA MET A 371 -20.60 11.79 -21.78
C MET A 371 -20.68 13.20 -22.39
N LEU A 372 -20.21 13.38 -23.61
CA LEU A 372 -20.28 14.65 -24.35
C LEU A 372 -21.53 14.76 -25.23
N GLY A 373 -22.27 13.68 -25.40
CA GLY A 373 -23.37 13.61 -26.37
C GLY A 373 -22.89 13.69 -27.83
N ILE A 374 -21.65 13.31 -28.10
CA ILE A 374 -21.06 13.27 -29.46
C ILE A 374 -21.28 11.86 -30.03
N PRO A 375 -21.77 11.72 -31.27
CA PRO A 375 -21.95 10.41 -31.87
C PRO A 375 -20.64 9.63 -31.95
N ARG A 376 -20.69 8.34 -31.59
CA ARG A 376 -19.50 7.46 -31.60
C ARG A 376 -18.91 7.26 -33.00
N GLU A 377 -19.68 7.50 -34.08
CA GLU A 377 -19.21 7.50 -35.47
C GLU A 377 -18.07 8.52 -35.70
N ASN A 378 -17.96 9.54 -34.85
CA ASN A 378 -16.88 10.52 -34.86
C ASN A 378 -15.59 9.99 -34.20
N ILE A 379 -15.59 8.79 -33.65
CA ILE A 379 -14.39 8.07 -33.24
C ILE A 379 -13.84 7.34 -34.47
N LEU A 380 -12.68 7.77 -34.93
CA LEU A 380 -11.99 7.16 -36.05
C LEU A 380 -11.01 6.10 -35.54
N SER A 381 -11.41 4.84 -35.58
CA SER A 381 -10.55 3.69 -35.27
C SER A 381 -9.75 3.32 -36.51
N VAL A 382 -8.43 3.48 -36.44
CA VAL A 382 -7.54 3.29 -37.59
C VAL A 382 -6.74 2.00 -37.43
N THR A 383 -6.99 1.01 -38.29
CA THR A 383 -6.12 -0.16 -38.41
C THR A 383 -5.12 0.03 -39.54
N MET A 384 -3.86 -0.28 -39.28
CA MET A 384 -2.76 -0.03 -40.21
C MET A 384 -1.94 -1.31 -40.44
N PRO A 385 -2.46 -2.26 -41.25
CA PRO A 385 -1.76 -3.48 -41.54
C PRO A 385 -0.38 -3.22 -42.13
N CYS A 386 0.64 -3.89 -41.58
CA CYS A 386 2.01 -3.90 -42.08
C CYS A 386 2.57 -5.34 -42.09
N PHE A 387 3.87 -5.50 -41.91
CA PHE A 387 4.53 -6.80 -42.05
C PHE A 387 4.19 -7.79 -40.93
N GLY A 388 3.92 -7.30 -39.71
CA GLY A 388 3.68 -8.11 -38.50
C GLY A 388 2.22 -8.35 -38.12
N THR A 389 1.24 -7.80 -38.84
CA THR A 389 -0.18 -7.91 -38.49
C THR A 389 -0.72 -9.31 -38.74
N THR A 390 -1.39 -9.91 -37.75
CA THR A 390 -2.04 -11.23 -37.85
C THR A 390 -3.53 -11.11 -38.17
N ASP A 391 -4.13 -12.15 -38.75
CA ASP A 391 -5.57 -12.16 -39.03
C ASP A 391 -6.42 -12.07 -37.76
N ARG A 392 -5.96 -12.66 -36.65
CA ARG A 392 -6.68 -12.65 -35.39
C ARG A 392 -6.81 -11.23 -34.82
N THR A 393 -5.71 -10.52 -34.65
CA THR A 393 -5.69 -9.16 -34.15
C THR A 393 -6.41 -8.19 -35.08
N TYR A 394 -6.27 -8.36 -36.39
CA TYR A 394 -7.03 -7.59 -37.38
C TYR A 394 -8.54 -7.78 -37.19
N ASN A 395 -9.02 -9.03 -37.11
CA ASN A 395 -10.44 -9.32 -36.91
C ASN A 395 -10.98 -8.79 -35.59
N ASN A 396 -10.18 -8.83 -34.51
CA ASN A 396 -10.53 -8.23 -33.22
C ASN A 396 -10.70 -6.71 -33.35
N ALA A 397 -9.78 -6.02 -34.00
CA ALA A 397 -9.85 -4.58 -34.23
C ALA A 397 -11.10 -4.18 -35.01
N VAL A 398 -11.40 -4.91 -36.10
CA VAL A 398 -12.57 -4.67 -36.96
C VAL A 398 -13.87 -4.90 -36.19
N THR A 399 -13.99 -6.03 -35.50
CA THR A 399 -15.21 -6.41 -34.79
C THR A 399 -15.49 -5.50 -33.62
N LEU A 400 -14.46 -5.20 -32.81
CA LEU A 400 -14.55 -4.27 -31.67
C LEU A 400 -15.02 -2.89 -32.12
N THR A 401 -14.41 -2.33 -33.17
CA THR A 401 -14.78 -1.02 -33.73
C THR A 401 -16.24 -0.97 -34.14
N LYS A 402 -16.71 -1.96 -34.88
CA LYS A 402 -18.11 -2.05 -35.32
C LYS A 402 -19.09 -2.19 -34.15
N LYS A 403 -18.75 -3.02 -33.17
CA LYS A 403 -19.59 -3.26 -31.99
C LYS A 403 -19.73 -2.02 -31.10
N LEU A 404 -18.70 -1.19 -31.05
CA LEU A 404 -18.77 0.09 -30.30
C LEU A 404 -19.43 1.23 -31.10
N GLY A 405 -19.78 1.02 -32.36
CA GLY A 405 -20.37 2.05 -33.24
C GLY A 405 -19.38 3.13 -33.69
N ALA A 406 -18.08 2.84 -33.63
CA ALA A 406 -17.03 3.72 -34.14
C ALA A 406 -16.80 3.55 -35.64
N THR A 407 -16.21 4.53 -36.30
CA THR A 407 -15.86 4.46 -37.73
C THR A 407 -14.53 3.77 -37.92
N LEU A 408 -14.55 2.64 -38.65
CA LEU A 408 -13.32 1.92 -39.00
C LEU A 408 -12.67 2.55 -40.24
N ARG A 409 -11.37 2.78 -40.19
CA ARG A 409 -10.55 3.14 -41.32
C ARG A 409 -9.36 2.21 -41.41
N GLU A 410 -9.18 1.57 -42.59
CA GLU A 410 -8.00 0.77 -42.90
C GLU A 410 -7.04 1.59 -43.75
N VAL A 411 -5.75 1.58 -43.37
CA VAL A 411 -4.67 2.22 -44.12
C VAL A 411 -3.52 1.23 -44.22
N ASN A 412 -3.35 0.61 -45.41
CA ASN A 412 -2.22 -0.26 -45.65
C ASN A 412 -0.94 0.56 -45.85
N ILE A 413 0.01 0.42 -44.91
CA ILE A 413 1.24 1.21 -44.88
C ILE A 413 2.45 0.51 -45.50
N ARG A 414 2.33 -0.73 -45.96
CA ARG A 414 3.46 -1.53 -46.47
C ARG A 414 4.25 -0.81 -47.58
N LYS A 415 3.57 -0.28 -48.60
CA LYS A 415 4.23 0.42 -49.69
C LYS A 415 5.03 1.63 -49.21
N ALA A 416 4.45 2.41 -48.33
CA ALA A 416 5.08 3.63 -47.82
C ALA A 416 6.30 3.32 -46.95
N VAL A 417 6.21 2.30 -46.10
CA VAL A 417 7.34 1.83 -45.26
C VAL A 417 8.44 1.22 -46.14
N SER A 418 8.10 0.46 -47.21
CA SER A 418 9.09 -0.05 -48.14
C SER A 418 9.84 1.07 -48.87
N THR A 419 9.13 2.11 -49.36
CA THR A 419 9.77 3.28 -49.95
C THR A 419 10.68 4.00 -48.94
N HIS A 420 10.23 4.12 -47.69
CA HIS A 420 11.06 4.72 -46.66
C HIS A 420 12.35 3.92 -46.40
N PHE A 421 12.30 2.57 -46.41
CA PHE A 421 13.50 1.76 -46.31
C PHE A 421 14.48 2.01 -47.47
N GLU A 422 13.96 2.13 -48.71
CA GLU A 422 14.76 2.51 -49.86
C GLU A 422 15.43 3.88 -49.68
N ASP A 423 14.67 4.89 -49.24
CA ASP A 423 15.15 6.26 -49.03
C ASP A 423 16.29 6.35 -48.01
N ILE A 424 16.23 5.53 -46.94
CA ILE A 424 17.26 5.52 -45.87
C ILE A 424 18.36 4.47 -46.11
N GLY A 425 18.28 3.68 -47.21
CA GLY A 425 19.23 2.62 -47.52
C GLY A 425 19.19 1.44 -46.56
N HIS A 426 18.04 1.15 -45.94
CA HIS A 426 17.86 0.01 -45.04
C HIS A 426 17.45 -1.24 -45.83
N ASP A 427 18.17 -2.36 -45.58
CA ASP A 427 17.80 -3.65 -46.16
C ASP A 427 16.56 -4.23 -45.40
N PRO A 428 15.40 -4.40 -46.08
CA PRO A 428 14.20 -4.93 -45.45
C PRO A 428 14.32 -6.39 -44.95
N ALA A 429 15.39 -7.11 -45.34
CA ALA A 429 15.68 -8.44 -44.82
C ALA A 429 16.32 -8.39 -43.41
N ILE A 430 16.80 -7.23 -42.97
CA ILE A 430 17.38 -7.01 -41.63
C ILE A 430 16.27 -6.55 -40.69
N HIS A 431 15.78 -7.45 -39.87
CA HIS A 431 14.71 -7.19 -38.89
C HIS A 431 15.27 -6.62 -37.58
N ASP A 432 15.91 -5.48 -37.65
CA ASP A 432 16.50 -4.77 -36.50
C ASP A 432 15.56 -3.67 -35.92
N VAL A 433 16.07 -2.89 -34.97
CA VAL A 433 15.34 -1.77 -34.35
C VAL A 433 14.92 -0.70 -35.38
N THR A 434 15.62 -0.55 -36.49
CA THR A 434 15.28 0.37 -37.58
C THR A 434 14.02 -0.11 -38.28
N TYR A 435 13.98 -1.40 -38.61
CA TYR A 435 12.83 -2.06 -39.22
C TYR A 435 11.56 -1.90 -38.39
N GLU A 436 11.65 -2.14 -37.10
CA GLU A 436 10.50 -2.02 -36.19
C GLU A 436 10.07 -0.56 -35.99
N ASN A 437 11.01 0.34 -35.67
CA ASN A 437 10.70 1.73 -35.36
C ASN A 437 10.18 2.51 -36.55
N SER A 438 10.59 2.21 -37.75
CA SER A 438 10.07 2.85 -38.96
C SER A 438 8.58 2.58 -39.16
N GLN A 439 8.13 1.35 -38.94
CA GLN A 439 6.71 1.01 -38.98
C GLN A 439 5.90 1.76 -37.91
N ALA A 440 6.39 1.77 -36.67
CA ALA A 440 5.71 2.43 -35.55
C ALA A 440 5.58 3.96 -35.78
N ARG A 441 6.66 4.62 -36.25
CA ARG A 441 6.63 6.05 -36.56
C ARG A 441 5.69 6.36 -37.72
N TYR A 442 5.67 5.51 -38.74
CA TYR A 442 4.78 5.72 -39.88
C TYR A 442 3.29 5.61 -39.48
N ARG A 443 2.96 4.68 -38.58
CA ARG A 443 1.62 4.59 -38.00
C ARG A 443 1.23 5.88 -37.28
N THR A 444 2.13 6.43 -36.46
CA THR A 444 1.89 7.69 -35.76
C THR A 444 1.71 8.88 -36.70
N LEU A 445 2.51 8.98 -37.77
CA LEU A 445 2.35 10.00 -38.81
C LEU A 445 0.93 9.98 -39.39
N ILE A 446 0.44 8.81 -39.78
CA ILE A 446 -0.93 8.66 -40.33
C ILE A 446 -1.99 9.09 -39.31
N LEU A 447 -1.86 8.71 -38.05
CA LEU A 447 -2.83 9.10 -37.01
C LEU A 447 -2.87 10.62 -36.82
N MET A 448 -1.71 11.28 -36.79
CA MET A 448 -1.61 12.75 -36.61
C MET A 448 -2.23 13.49 -37.81
N ASP A 449 -1.95 13.06 -39.04
CA ASP A 449 -2.50 13.67 -40.23
C ASP A 449 -4.02 13.46 -40.35
N LEU A 450 -4.51 12.29 -39.94
CA LEU A 450 -5.95 12.02 -39.88
C LEU A 450 -6.64 12.89 -38.82
N ALA A 451 -6.01 13.09 -37.69
CA ALA A 451 -6.54 14.01 -36.66
C ALA A 451 -6.64 15.43 -37.19
N ASN A 452 -5.59 15.94 -37.89
CA ASN A 452 -5.62 17.25 -38.52
C ASN A 452 -6.76 17.33 -39.57
N LYS A 453 -6.89 16.31 -40.40
CA LYS A 453 -7.92 16.28 -41.47
C LYS A 453 -9.34 16.28 -40.93
N THR A 454 -9.58 15.68 -39.78
CA THR A 454 -10.91 15.51 -39.18
C THR A 454 -11.19 16.51 -38.05
N ASN A 455 -10.30 17.50 -37.85
CA ASN A 455 -10.34 18.41 -36.71
C ASN A 455 -10.48 17.65 -35.38
N GLY A 456 -9.63 16.66 -35.20
CA GLY A 456 -9.68 15.68 -34.13
C GLY A 456 -8.44 15.66 -33.26
N MET A 457 -8.38 14.67 -32.39
CA MET A 457 -7.30 14.46 -31.45
C MET A 457 -6.84 12.99 -31.50
N VAL A 458 -5.52 12.77 -31.53
CA VAL A 458 -4.93 11.43 -31.42
C VAL A 458 -4.95 11.00 -29.94
N ILE A 459 -5.60 9.86 -29.68
CA ILE A 459 -5.67 9.25 -28.35
C ILE A 459 -4.56 8.21 -28.22
N GLY A 460 -3.71 8.40 -27.20
CA GLY A 460 -2.62 7.48 -26.89
C GLY A 460 -3.12 6.21 -26.21
N THR A 461 -2.57 5.10 -26.63
CA THR A 461 -2.94 3.77 -26.14
C THR A 461 -1.92 3.17 -25.15
N GLY A 462 -0.67 3.65 -25.14
CA GLY A 462 0.42 3.12 -24.30
C GLY A 462 0.08 3.14 -22.82
N ASP A 463 0.35 2.04 -22.14
CA ASP A 463 0.10 1.86 -20.71
C ASP A 463 1.31 2.24 -19.84
N MET A 464 1.10 2.29 -18.52
CA MET A 464 2.14 2.71 -17.57
C MET A 464 3.33 1.74 -17.53
N SER A 465 3.11 0.43 -17.70
CA SER A 465 4.16 -0.60 -17.63
C SER A 465 5.12 -0.48 -18.82
N GLU A 466 4.56 -0.29 -20.03
CA GLU A 466 5.35 -0.03 -21.23
C GLU A 466 6.14 1.26 -21.12
N LEU A 467 5.52 2.32 -20.60
CA LEU A 467 6.19 3.60 -20.37
C LEU A 467 7.30 3.50 -19.32
N ALA A 468 7.09 2.70 -18.25
CA ALA A 468 8.10 2.47 -17.22
C ALA A 468 9.33 1.74 -17.79
N LEU A 469 9.13 0.71 -18.62
CA LEU A 469 10.19 -0.07 -19.25
C LEU A 469 10.77 0.62 -20.50
N GLY A 470 10.11 1.70 -20.98
CA GLY A 470 10.43 2.31 -22.27
C GLY A 470 10.21 1.37 -23.45
N TRP A 471 9.26 0.45 -23.32
CA TRP A 471 8.86 -0.47 -24.38
C TRP A 471 7.87 0.20 -25.34
N ALA A 472 8.34 1.21 -26.00
CA ALA A 472 7.64 2.01 -26.99
C ALA A 472 8.66 2.67 -27.93
N THR A 473 8.30 2.88 -29.17
CA THR A 473 9.14 3.59 -30.13
C THR A 473 9.11 5.09 -29.84
N TYR A 474 10.29 5.67 -29.56
CA TYR A 474 10.41 7.12 -29.40
C TYR A 474 9.90 7.86 -30.64
N ASN A 475 9.03 8.87 -30.42
CA ASN A 475 8.35 9.60 -31.48
C ASN A 475 7.55 8.70 -32.46
N GLY A 476 7.09 7.56 -31.96
CA GLY A 476 6.18 6.65 -32.61
C GLY A 476 4.95 6.43 -31.73
N ASP A 477 4.68 5.19 -31.39
CA ASP A 477 3.54 4.78 -30.54
C ASP A 477 3.56 5.39 -29.13
N HIS A 478 4.70 5.87 -28.63
CA HIS A 478 4.77 6.58 -27.38
C HIS A 478 4.20 8.00 -27.43
N MET A 479 3.95 8.57 -28.61
CA MET A 479 3.44 9.91 -28.81
C MET A 479 1.96 9.93 -29.13
N SER A 480 1.25 10.90 -28.53
CA SER A 480 -0.16 11.18 -28.80
C SER A 480 -0.50 12.60 -28.35
N MET A 481 -1.73 13.04 -28.56
CA MET A 481 -2.21 14.31 -28.04
C MET A 481 -2.79 14.19 -26.62
N TYR A 482 -3.24 12.99 -26.24
CA TYR A 482 -3.68 12.66 -24.88
C TYR A 482 -3.60 11.14 -24.62
N GLY A 483 -2.87 10.72 -23.58
CA GLY A 483 -2.65 9.31 -23.23
C GLY A 483 -3.63 8.84 -22.18
N VAL A 484 -4.72 8.18 -22.57
CA VAL A 484 -5.77 7.76 -21.62
C VAL A 484 -5.34 6.64 -20.69
N ASN A 485 -4.37 5.80 -21.10
CA ASN A 485 -3.86 4.67 -20.32
C ASN A 485 -2.52 4.98 -19.62
N ALA A 486 -1.99 6.20 -19.72
CA ALA A 486 -0.62 6.54 -19.29
C ALA A 486 -0.31 6.25 -17.80
N SER A 487 -1.31 6.12 -16.94
CA SER A 487 -1.15 5.75 -15.53
C SER A 487 -1.84 4.43 -15.16
N VAL A 488 -2.24 3.64 -16.15
CA VAL A 488 -2.85 2.31 -15.96
C VAL A 488 -1.80 1.25 -16.28
N PRO A 489 -1.35 0.42 -15.31
CA PRO A 489 -0.39 -0.64 -15.60
C PRO A 489 -1.02 -1.81 -16.35
N LYS A 490 -0.21 -2.62 -17.04
CA LYS A 490 -0.67 -3.72 -17.90
C LYS A 490 -1.59 -4.71 -17.17
N THR A 491 -1.27 -5.04 -15.93
CA THR A 491 -2.11 -5.93 -15.11
C THR A 491 -3.50 -5.34 -14.87
N LEU A 492 -3.59 -4.04 -14.65
CA LEU A 492 -4.85 -3.33 -14.47
C LEU A 492 -5.59 -3.15 -15.82
N VAL A 493 -4.88 -2.90 -16.94
CA VAL A 493 -5.50 -2.87 -18.29
C VAL A 493 -6.24 -4.18 -18.54
N ARG A 494 -5.58 -5.32 -18.30
CA ARG A 494 -6.17 -6.66 -18.45
C ARG A 494 -7.41 -6.83 -17.57
N HIS A 495 -7.34 -6.37 -16.33
CA HIS A 495 -8.45 -6.45 -15.38
C HIS A 495 -9.66 -5.59 -15.80
N LEU A 496 -9.43 -4.36 -16.29
CA LEU A 496 -10.50 -3.46 -16.75
C LEU A 496 -11.18 -4.00 -18.02
N VAL A 497 -10.42 -4.54 -18.96
CA VAL A 497 -10.99 -5.17 -20.18
C VAL A 497 -11.82 -6.40 -19.78
N ARG A 498 -11.36 -7.23 -18.84
CA ARG A 498 -12.14 -8.36 -18.30
C ARG A 498 -13.42 -7.88 -17.62
N TYR A 499 -13.31 -6.85 -16.77
CA TYR A 499 -14.49 -6.26 -16.13
C TYR A 499 -15.53 -5.77 -17.16
N TYR A 500 -15.07 -5.11 -18.23
CA TYR A 500 -15.95 -4.63 -19.28
C TYR A 500 -16.60 -5.79 -20.04
N ALA A 501 -15.88 -6.86 -20.34
CA ALA A 501 -16.42 -8.07 -20.96
C ALA A 501 -17.52 -8.71 -20.08
N ASP A 502 -17.31 -8.75 -18.77
CA ASP A 502 -18.26 -9.33 -17.80
C ASP A 502 -19.55 -8.49 -17.64
N THR A 503 -19.50 -7.17 -17.93
CA THR A 503 -20.59 -6.23 -17.57
C THR A 503 -21.24 -5.53 -18.76
N CYS A 504 -20.70 -5.62 -19.98
CA CYS A 504 -21.19 -4.85 -21.14
C CYS A 504 -22.59 -5.23 -21.66
N GLY A 505 -23.13 -6.39 -21.28
CA GLY A 505 -24.46 -6.85 -21.69
C GLY A 505 -24.62 -7.26 -23.16
N ASP A 506 -23.60 -7.10 -24.01
CA ASP A 506 -23.56 -7.58 -25.41
C ASP A 506 -22.63 -8.79 -25.50
N LYS A 507 -23.22 -9.98 -25.73
CA LYS A 507 -22.44 -11.23 -25.82
C LYS A 507 -21.36 -11.17 -26.91
N ALA A 508 -21.67 -10.61 -28.08
CA ALA A 508 -20.70 -10.57 -29.16
C ALA A 508 -19.55 -9.60 -28.89
N LEU A 509 -19.79 -8.52 -28.15
CA LEU A 509 -18.75 -7.64 -27.65
C LEU A 509 -17.90 -8.35 -26.57
N ALA A 510 -18.56 -9.04 -25.63
CA ALA A 510 -17.87 -9.82 -24.61
C ALA A 510 -16.95 -10.91 -25.22
N ASP A 511 -17.43 -11.64 -26.26
CA ASP A 511 -16.66 -12.67 -26.95
C ASP A 511 -15.38 -12.09 -27.58
N VAL A 512 -15.45 -10.93 -28.23
CA VAL A 512 -14.28 -10.24 -28.82
C VAL A 512 -13.32 -9.77 -27.71
N LEU A 513 -13.83 -9.19 -26.63
CA LEU A 513 -12.99 -8.75 -25.50
C LEU A 513 -12.27 -9.92 -24.85
N ASN A 514 -12.92 -11.08 -24.73
CA ASN A 514 -12.28 -12.29 -24.24
C ASN A 514 -11.20 -12.80 -25.21
N ASP A 515 -11.43 -12.75 -26.54
CA ASP A 515 -10.40 -13.11 -27.50
C ASP A 515 -9.18 -12.18 -27.45
N VAL A 516 -9.41 -10.87 -27.23
CA VAL A 516 -8.31 -9.90 -26.98
C VAL A 516 -7.52 -10.26 -25.72
N LEU A 517 -8.20 -10.66 -24.63
CA LEU A 517 -7.57 -11.08 -23.38
C LEU A 517 -6.71 -12.34 -23.53
N ASP A 518 -7.12 -13.26 -24.41
CA ASP A 518 -6.44 -14.51 -24.68
C ASP A 518 -5.34 -14.38 -25.77
N THR A 519 -5.21 -13.19 -26.37
CA THR A 519 -4.17 -12.91 -27.36
C THR A 519 -2.86 -12.52 -26.64
N PRO A 520 -1.73 -13.16 -26.96
CA PRO A 520 -0.43 -12.78 -26.40
C PRO A 520 -0.07 -11.32 -26.72
N VAL A 521 0.52 -10.62 -25.75
CA VAL A 521 1.00 -9.24 -25.97
C VAL A 521 2.18 -9.25 -26.94
N SER A 522 2.05 -8.49 -28.04
CA SER A 522 3.07 -8.37 -29.09
C SER A 522 3.02 -6.99 -29.72
N PRO A 523 4.18 -6.38 -30.08
CA PRO A 523 4.21 -5.14 -30.83
C PRO A 523 3.80 -5.32 -32.31
N GLU A 524 3.68 -6.56 -32.82
CA GLU A 524 3.31 -6.91 -34.20
C GLU A 524 4.11 -6.13 -35.26
N LEU A 525 5.42 -6.04 -35.07
CA LEU A 525 6.33 -5.34 -35.96
C LEU A 525 7.17 -6.31 -36.81
N LEU A 526 7.39 -7.55 -36.34
CA LEU A 526 8.07 -8.60 -37.05
C LEU A 526 7.08 -9.49 -37.83
N PRO A 527 7.46 -10.03 -38.99
CA PRO A 527 6.62 -10.97 -39.75
C PRO A 527 6.21 -12.18 -38.90
N PRO A 528 4.95 -12.64 -38.99
CA PRO A 528 4.51 -13.83 -38.27
C PRO A 528 5.20 -15.09 -38.83
N GLU A 529 5.49 -16.05 -37.95
CA GLU A 529 5.95 -17.39 -38.33
C GLU A 529 4.76 -18.35 -38.32
N ASP A 530 4.52 -19.03 -39.46
CA ASP A 530 3.38 -19.95 -39.65
C ASP A 530 2.02 -19.33 -39.22
N GLY A 531 1.80 -18.04 -39.48
CA GLY A 531 0.57 -17.33 -39.12
C GLY A 531 0.41 -17.04 -37.62
N LYS A 532 1.42 -17.33 -36.80
CA LYS A 532 1.44 -17.06 -35.38
C LYS A 532 2.35 -15.88 -35.04
N ILE A 533 2.07 -15.21 -33.95
CA ILE A 533 2.92 -14.14 -33.41
C ILE A 533 4.33 -14.67 -33.16
N SER A 534 5.33 -14.15 -33.90
CA SER A 534 6.73 -14.55 -33.78
C SER A 534 7.43 -13.91 -32.57
N GLN A 535 6.95 -12.76 -32.10
CA GLN A 535 7.58 -11.98 -31.02
C GLN A 535 6.59 -11.74 -29.89
N LYS A 536 6.76 -12.46 -28.78
CA LYS A 536 6.01 -12.17 -27.56
C LYS A 536 6.78 -11.14 -26.72
N THR A 537 6.14 -10.07 -26.33
CA THR A 537 6.75 -9.01 -25.52
C THR A 537 7.34 -9.55 -24.22
N GLU A 538 6.62 -10.44 -23.54
CA GLU A 538 7.04 -11.00 -22.25
C GLU A 538 8.28 -11.91 -22.34
N ASP A 539 8.58 -12.49 -23.51
CA ASP A 539 9.82 -13.25 -23.70
C ASP A 539 11.05 -12.34 -23.73
N LEU A 540 10.89 -11.08 -24.14
CA LEU A 540 11.96 -10.11 -24.31
C LEU A 540 12.15 -9.19 -23.09
N VAL A 541 11.05 -8.73 -22.51
CA VAL A 541 11.10 -7.79 -21.39
C VAL A 541 10.73 -8.42 -20.06
N GLY A 542 10.10 -9.58 -20.04
CA GLY A 542 9.63 -10.31 -18.85
C GLY A 542 8.13 -10.15 -18.58
N PRO A 543 7.60 -10.97 -17.64
CA PRO A 543 6.20 -10.93 -17.22
C PRO A 543 5.83 -9.54 -16.65
N TYR A 544 4.76 -8.96 -17.17
CA TYR A 544 4.30 -7.64 -16.71
C TYR A 544 3.88 -7.64 -15.26
N GLU A 545 3.39 -8.75 -14.72
CA GLU A 545 3.03 -8.83 -13.30
C GLU A 545 4.24 -8.61 -12.37
N LEU A 546 5.42 -9.10 -12.72
CA LEU A 546 6.66 -8.82 -11.99
C LEU A 546 7.06 -7.35 -12.12
N HIS A 547 6.97 -6.78 -13.33
CA HIS A 547 7.34 -5.38 -13.56
C HIS A 547 6.39 -4.41 -12.85
N ASP A 548 5.10 -4.67 -12.87
CA ASP A 548 4.10 -3.87 -12.16
C ASP A 548 4.31 -3.94 -10.65
N PHE A 549 4.63 -5.13 -10.13
CA PHE A 549 5.01 -5.29 -8.72
C PHE A 549 6.24 -4.44 -8.37
N PHE A 550 7.32 -4.53 -9.15
CA PHE A 550 8.54 -3.74 -8.91
C PHE A 550 8.25 -2.24 -9.00
N LEU A 551 7.52 -1.83 -10.03
CA LEU A 551 7.14 -0.44 -10.27
C LEU A 551 6.34 0.15 -9.11
N TYR A 552 5.39 -0.62 -8.57
CA TYR A 552 4.59 -0.20 -7.42
C TYR A 552 5.47 0.11 -6.20
N TYR A 553 6.32 -0.82 -5.82
CA TYR A 553 7.14 -0.66 -4.61
C TYR A 553 8.24 0.41 -4.76
N ILE A 554 8.78 0.59 -5.95
CA ILE A 554 9.74 1.66 -6.23
C ILE A 554 9.06 3.03 -6.15
N LEU A 555 7.96 3.23 -6.86
CA LEU A 555 7.33 4.54 -6.97
C LEU A 555 6.50 4.89 -5.74
N ARG A 556 5.77 3.90 -5.18
CA ARG A 556 4.87 4.15 -4.05
C ARG A 556 5.63 4.32 -2.74
N TYR A 557 6.65 3.51 -2.52
CA TYR A 557 7.34 3.44 -1.23
C TYR A 557 8.85 3.72 -1.28
N GLY A 558 9.46 3.82 -2.47
CA GLY A 558 10.89 4.07 -2.61
C GLY A 558 11.74 2.98 -1.97
N TYR A 559 11.29 1.71 -2.04
CA TYR A 559 12.00 0.60 -1.43
C TYR A 559 13.31 0.29 -2.16
N HIS A 560 14.29 -0.20 -1.39
CA HIS A 560 15.53 -0.73 -1.90
C HIS A 560 15.32 -2.00 -2.75
N PRO A 561 16.17 -2.24 -3.76
CA PRO A 561 16.11 -3.45 -4.59
C PRO A 561 16.05 -4.75 -3.78
N ALA A 562 16.84 -4.88 -2.72
CA ALA A 562 16.85 -6.05 -1.84
C ALA A 562 15.50 -6.31 -1.17
N LYS A 563 14.85 -5.26 -0.66
CA LYS A 563 13.51 -5.38 -0.07
C LYS A 563 12.49 -5.78 -1.12
N ILE A 564 12.52 -5.19 -2.31
CA ILE A 564 11.59 -5.51 -3.40
C ILE A 564 11.75 -6.97 -3.83
N TYR A 565 12.99 -7.45 -3.98
CA TYR A 565 13.29 -8.84 -4.31
C TYR A 565 12.72 -9.82 -3.28
N ARG A 566 12.97 -9.53 -1.98
CA ARG A 566 12.42 -10.35 -0.89
C ARG A 566 10.90 -10.40 -0.90
N LEU A 567 10.23 -9.25 -1.08
CA LEU A 567 8.77 -9.19 -1.15
C LEU A 567 8.22 -9.93 -2.38
N ALA A 568 8.90 -9.81 -3.53
CA ALA A 568 8.52 -10.54 -4.75
C ALA A 568 8.64 -12.06 -4.57
N LYS A 569 9.69 -12.55 -3.90
CA LYS A 569 9.82 -13.99 -3.58
C LYS A 569 8.68 -14.51 -2.72
N ILE A 570 8.16 -13.68 -1.81
CA ILE A 570 7.00 -14.04 -0.98
C ILE A 570 5.71 -13.99 -1.80
N ALA A 571 5.49 -12.90 -2.54
CA ALA A 571 4.27 -12.68 -3.31
C ALA A 571 4.07 -13.69 -4.44
N PHE A 572 5.17 -14.12 -5.07
CA PHE A 572 5.15 -15.05 -6.20
C PHE A 572 5.66 -16.45 -5.85
N ALA A 573 5.64 -16.83 -4.57
CA ALA A 573 6.03 -18.16 -4.12
C ALA A 573 5.22 -19.25 -4.84
N GLY A 574 5.90 -20.22 -5.45
CA GLY A 574 5.26 -21.30 -6.23
C GLY A 574 4.85 -20.89 -7.67
N VAL A 575 4.99 -19.61 -8.05
CA VAL A 575 4.73 -19.11 -9.42
C VAL A 575 6.04 -18.91 -10.17
N TYR A 576 7.01 -18.24 -9.56
CA TYR A 576 8.32 -17.99 -10.15
C TYR A 576 9.46 -18.47 -9.25
N GLU A 577 10.49 -19.03 -9.86
CA GLU A 577 11.75 -19.32 -9.18
C GLU A 577 12.52 -18.03 -8.87
N ASP A 578 13.30 -18.02 -7.78
CA ASP A 578 14.11 -16.88 -7.34
C ASP A 578 14.97 -16.29 -8.45
N LYS A 579 15.60 -17.15 -9.28
CA LYS A 579 16.44 -16.72 -10.41
C LYS A 579 15.64 -15.99 -11.50
N VAL A 580 14.37 -16.31 -11.70
CA VAL A 580 13.49 -15.65 -12.67
C VAL A 580 13.14 -14.25 -12.15
N ILE A 581 12.78 -14.14 -10.87
CA ILE A 581 12.50 -12.85 -10.22
C ILE A 581 13.75 -11.97 -10.27
N TYR A 582 14.93 -12.50 -9.96
CA TYR A 582 16.20 -11.80 -10.03
C TYR A 582 16.50 -11.27 -11.44
N LYS A 583 16.41 -12.15 -12.47
CA LYS A 583 16.63 -11.78 -13.88
C LYS A 583 15.78 -10.57 -14.29
N TRP A 584 14.50 -10.59 -13.94
CA TRP A 584 13.58 -9.54 -14.36
C TRP A 584 13.68 -8.29 -13.51
N LEU A 585 14.07 -8.40 -12.24
CA LEU A 585 14.40 -7.24 -11.42
C LEU A 585 15.62 -6.48 -11.97
N ASN A 586 16.67 -7.22 -12.38
CA ASN A 586 17.85 -6.66 -13.03
C ASN A 586 17.47 -5.96 -14.35
N THR A 587 16.69 -6.62 -15.18
CA THR A 587 16.18 -6.07 -16.45
C THR A 587 15.34 -4.82 -16.20
N PHE A 588 14.46 -4.83 -15.18
CA PHE A 588 13.64 -3.69 -14.81
C PHE A 588 14.48 -2.47 -14.48
N TYR A 589 15.43 -2.56 -13.55
CA TYR A 589 16.28 -1.43 -13.17
C TYR A 589 17.10 -0.90 -14.34
N ARG A 590 17.68 -1.80 -15.15
CA ARG A 590 18.44 -1.40 -16.35
C ARG A 590 17.59 -0.55 -17.29
N ARG A 591 16.39 -1.03 -17.62
CA ARG A 591 15.48 -0.35 -18.55
C ARG A 591 14.89 0.90 -17.95
N PHE A 592 14.43 0.85 -16.70
CA PHE A 592 13.82 1.96 -15.99
C PHE A 592 14.70 3.22 -16.01
N PHE A 593 15.98 3.08 -15.77
CA PHE A 593 16.92 4.19 -15.86
C PHE A 593 17.26 4.57 -17.30
N ALA A 594 17.62 3.62 -18.16
CA ALA A 594 18.07 3.91 -19.51
C ALA A 594 16.98 4.54 -20.42
N GLN A 595 15.71 4.34 -20.09
CA GLN A 595 14.59 4.79 -20.92
C GLN A 595 13.91 6.08 -20.40
N GLN A 596 14.49 6.76 -19.41
CA GLN A 596 13.90 7.98 -18.84
C GLN A 596 13.70 9.09 -19.89
N PHE A 597 14.58 9.21 -20.88
CA PHE A 597 14.45 10.23 -21.93
C PHE A 597 13.10 10.14 -22.68
N LYS A 598 12.54 8.92 -22.83
CA LYS A 598 11.21 8.72 -23.43
C LYS A 598 10.11 9.27 -22.52
N ARG A 599 10.25 9.07 -21.20
CA ARG A 599 9.27 9.56 -20.22
C ARG A 599 9.29 11.09 -20.05
N SER A 600 10.44 11.71 -20.31
CA SER A 600 10.59 13.17 -20.17
C SER A 600 9.69 13.98 -21.11
N CYS A 601 9.21 13.39 -22.20
CA CYS A 601 8.34 14.02 -23.19
C CYS A 601 6.96 13.34 -23.31
N LEU A 602 6.50 12.64 -22.29
CA LEU A 602 5.19 11.99 -22.31
C LEU A 602 4.04 12.98 -22.52
N PRO A 603 3.05 12.61 -23.34
CA PRO A 603 1.79 13.34 -23.44
C PRO A 603 1.09 13.45 -22.08
N ASP A 604 0.18 14.42 -21.97
CA ASP A 604 -0.74 14.49 -20.85
C ASP A 604 -1.66 13.26 -20.80
N GLY A 605 -2.03 12.85 -19.62
CA GLY A 605 -2.96 11.75 -19.36
C GLY A 605 -3.47 11.77 -17.93
N PRO A 606 -4.62 11.14 -17.64
CA PRO A 606 -5.19 11.14 -16.30
C PRO A 606 -4.41 10.23 -15.37
N LYS A 607 -4.23 10.64 -14.11
CA LYS A 607 -3.72 9.78 -13.05
C LYS A 607 -4.88 9.05 -12.40
N VAL A 608 -4.89 7.70 -12.47
CA VAL A 608 -5.96 6.87 -11.90
C VAL A 608 -5.61 6.21 -10.58
N GLY A 609 -4.35 5.94 -10.34
CA GLY A 609 -3.86 5.24 -9.14
C GLY A 609 -2.95 6.09 -8.27
N SER A 610 -2.36 5.44 -7.24
CA SER A 610 -1.47 6.09 -6.28
C SER A 610 -0.13 6.52 -6.86
N VAL A 611 0.28 5.96 -8.02
CA VAL A 611 1.55 6.25 -8.71
C VAL A 611 1.34 6.43 -10.21
N ALA A 612 2.23 7.21 -10.83
CA ALA A 612 2.31 7.38 -12.28
C ALA A 612 3.77 7.67 -12.68
N VAL A 613 4.08 7.54 -13.98
CA VAL A 613 5.42 7.81 -14.52
C VAL A 613 5.52 9.17 -15.21
N SER A 614 4.52 10.02 -15.03
CA SER A 614 4.50 11.36 -15.63
C SER A 614 5.60 12.27 -15.07
N PRO A 615 6.38 12.94 -15.93
CA PRO A 615 7.43 13.89 -15.51
C PRO A 615 6.86 15.17 -14.88
N ARG A 616 5.57 15.41 -15.02
CA ARG A 616 4.86 16.55 -14.41
C ARG A 616 4.32 16.22 -13.01
N GLY A 617 4.30 14.94 -12.64
CA GLY A 617 3.71 14.44 -11.39
C GLY A 617 4.68 13.61 -10.56
N ASP A 618 4.48 12.30 -10.54
CA ASP A 618 5.10 11.39 -9.56
C ASP A 618 6.56 11.03 -9.84
N LEU A 619 7.02 11.10 -11.11
CA LEU A 619 8.39 10.69 -11.48
C LEU A 619 9.14 11.80 -12.20
N ARG A 620 9.76 12.70 -11.44
CA ARG A 620 10.64 13.76 -11.94
C ARG A 620 12.10 13.31 -11.90
N MET A 621 12.45 12.40 -12.78
CA MET A 621 13.78 11.80 -12.84
C MET A 621 14.60 12.43 -13.97
N PRO A 622 15.91 12.75 -13.78
CA PRO A 622 16.78 13.17 -14.86
C PRO A 622 16.97 12.07 -15.92
N SER A 623 17.01 12.44 -17.19
CA SER A 623 17.15 11.48 -18.29
C SER A 623 18.54 10.80 -18.36
N ASP A 624 19.52 11.39 -17.73
CA ASP A 624 20.93 10.98 -17.68
C ASP A 624 21.36 10.47 -16.29
N ALA A 625 20.39 10.12 -15.44
CA ALA A 625 20.65 9.58 -14.11
C ALA A 625 21.47 8.27 -14.19
N ALA A 626 22.59 8.22 -13.47
CA ALA A 626 23.39 7.03 -13.33
C ALA A 626 22.67 5.97 -12.47
N ARG A 627 22.67 4.71 -12.91
CA ARG A 627 21.98 3.60 -12.24
C ARG A 627 22.87 2.75 -11.34
N ARG A 628 24.17 3.07 -11.25
CA ARG A 628 25.20 2.21 -10.66
C ARG A 628 24.82 1.70 -9.27
N ILE A 629 24.48 2.59 -8.34
CA ILE A 629 24.22 2.22 -6.94
C ILE A 629 23.04 1.25 -6.77
N TRP A 630 22.00 1.34 -7.62
CA TRP A 630 20.90 0.37 -7.62
C TRP A 630 21.33 -0.96 -8.23
N MET A 631 22.13 -0.92 -9.32
CA MET A 631 22.63 -2.14 -9.96
C MET A 631 23.61 -2.88 -9.06
N ASP A 632 24.51 -2.18 -8.37
CA ASP A 632 25.44 -2.77 -7.39
C ASP A 632 24.69 -3.49 -6.25
N GLU A 633 23.51 -3.00 -5.87
CA GLU A 633 22.64 -3.65 -4.89
C GLU A 633 21.94 -4.88 -5.49
N VAL A 634 21.41 -4.77 -6.72
CA VAL A 634 20.76 -5.89 -7.41
C VAL A 634 21.76 -7.03 -7.65
N GLU A 635 22.97 -6.75 -8.08
CA GLU A 635 24.02 -7.76 -8.35
C GLU A 635 24.34 -8.60 -7.12
N LYS A 636 24.34 -7.99 -5.91
CA LYS A 636 24.53 -8.72 -4.64
C LYS A 636 23.39 -9.69 -4.27
N LEU A 637 22.30 -9.66 -5.01
CA LEU A 637 21.12 -10.51 -4.78
C LEU A 637 21.13 -11.76 -5.66
N ASP A 638 22.19 -11.95 -6.48
CA ASP A 638 22.28 -13.08 -7.40
C ASP A 638 22.20 -14.40 -6.61
N PRO A 639 21.18 -15.24 -6.85
CA PRO A 639 21.02 -16.50 -6.14
C PRO A 639 22.09 -17.53 -6.50
N GLU A 640 22.91 -17.30 -7.53
CA GLU A 640 24.01 -18.20 -7.94
C GLU A 640 25.38 -17.81 -7.36
N GLU A 641 25.59 -16.55 -6.93
CA GLU A 641 26.84 -16.12 -6.30
C GLU A 641 27.04 -16.63 -4.85
N GLY A 642 26.04 -17.24 -4.25
CA GLY A 642 26.05 -17.77 -2.87
C GLY A 642 26.26 -19.29 -2.75
N ARG A 643 26.67 -19.98 -3.83
CA ARG A 643 26.92 -21.42 -3.82
C ARG A 643 28.40 -21.77 -3.79
#